data_ceaccd93612ff6d67482cc56b1f266c4
#
_entry.id   ceaccd93612ff6d67482cc56b1f266c4
#
_cell.length_a   1.000
_cell.length_b   1.000
_cell.length_c   1.000
_cell.angle_alpha   90.00
_cell.angle_beta   90.00
_cell.angle_gamma   90.00
#
_symmetry.space_group_name_H-M   'P 1'
#
loop_
_entity.id
_entity.type
_entity.pdbx_description
1 polymer ?
#
loop_
_entity_poly.entity_id
_entity_poly.type
_entity_poly.pdbx_seq_one_letter_code
_entity_poly.pdbx_strand_id
1 'polypeptide(L)'
;MSRLLRPTILSLALLTLLGSFVESSANWPYWASDAASTRYVPFDQIHRGNVDSLRILWRYRLPDAQIVADEQDFEAARYKGTPLVIDGVLYTVTPFGVALALDATTGEELWRFDTMGRYDDSTGQYLNRGVGYWSDEDGNTRILFGTWSDTLYSLDAKTGLPDPAFGDQGRVDLTQGLRASVIKDRFGLASPPTIVGDVAIVGSIILDWHNGESPFHYVSPGDVRGYDVRTGEQLWRFHTIPQPGEIGWDQWEGTSWSHLGAANVWGTISADPELGYAYLPVSSVSHDRYGGERPGENVFSDCLVAVDARTGEYVWHYQLIHHTLWNYDPPAAPILLDVTIDGEPRKIVVQVTKQSYAYVFDRITGEPIWPIVERPAPASDVEGEFASPTQPHPTRPAAYDRQGFTEDDLINFTPELRQQALEEIGERRTGPLYTPPSLEGSVQMPGELGGADWVGGAVDPTTGVLYIGSKTRPDATILLPVEDPDAFSVFGGRAQFFGSLDGLPLTTPPYGRFTAIDMNTGEHLWMRTMGTGPVNHPALANVGDLPETLGWAARSFPLVTPDLLFVTMEDPRSFNPVEGPYFVQRDASLFALDKTTGSQIAELPLPDNTYGGLFSYMAEGRQYIAATIGGDKQPAEIVVVGVPRSGDDLPPEAWAGYPAEHPAFEEAVARIDAGDAAGLDSLLRAAPGLVNAAGYDHDLFPLPQLRGARLVHVLTGSDRAPLPANVVELASILYSHGADASALTADSTGVLQLLLTSSQLLWIEGGEDLIGMALDGGAEVGAETMWNALVGEPHWFDGLSANHFNMARILARGGVEVDLPFTAALGDTAALAAFFDAEGALLPSANTQFRPKMPEDVSDQHLLDLSLSYAAYAGNVEAIDWLLDRGAAIDSQPHGFFDGNAAQRGGVGALHKAIYSDQLASIRRLLERGADIALVDENFNSPPIFWANILGRKGALAVLQEFMGEPEGPAEEGDEPYMAKMLTEVGGFPQGIEGPAVDAGGLLYAVNFEKQGTVGVVDADG
;
A
#
# COMPACT_ATOMS: atom_id res chain seq x y z
N MET A 1 52.40 -65.36 30.40
CA MET A 1 52.48 -64.86 28.99
C MET A 1 51.15 -64.30 28.65
N SER A 2 50.86 -63.10 28.95
CA SER A 2 51.21 -61.79 28.41
C SER A 2 50.54 -61.48 27.11
N ARG A 3 49.62 -60.44 27.26
CA ARG A 3 49.43 -59.32 26.34
C ARG A 3 49.18 -59.61 24.87
N LEU A 4 48.00 -59.25 24.50
CA LEU A 4 47.65 -58.34 23.33
C LEU A 4 46.17 -58.55 22.96
N LEU A 5 45.34 -57.67 23.31
CA LEU A 5 44.07 -57.34 22.58
C LEU A 5 43.34 -56.25 23.32
N ARG A 6 43.51 -55.04 22.82
CA ARG A 6 42.64 -53.93 22.82
C ARG A 6 43.49 -52.71 22.45
N PRO A 7 43.23 -52.03 21.27
CA PRO A 7 42.23 -50.98 21.20
C PRO A 7 41.62 -50.92 19.79
N THR A 8 40.36 -51.31 19.61
CA THR A 8 39.66 -51.11 18.32
C THR A 8 38.15 -50.83 18.49
N ILE A 9 37.68 -50.51 19.69
CA ILE A 9 36.25 -50.23 19.91
C ILE A 9 35.97 -48.71 20.22
N LEU A 10 37.02 -47.91 20.47
CA LEU A 10 36.83 -46.48 20.78
C LEU A 10 36.81 -45.56 19.54
N SER A 11 37.18 -46.06 18.36
CA SER A 11 37.19 -45.24 17.12
C SER A 11 35.92 -45.38 16.27
N LEU A 12 35.01 -46.31 16.58
CA LEU A 12 33.73 -46.45 15.85
C LEU A 12 32.57 -45.70 16.53
N ALA A 13 32.69 -45.39 17.82
CA ALA A 13 31.68 -44.63 18.55
C ALA A 13 31.82 -43.09 18.39
N LEU A 14 33.00 -42.64 17.92
CA LEU A 14 33.22 -41.20 17.64
C LEU A 14 32.91 -40.81 16.19
N LEU A 15 32.73 -41.79 15.28
CA LEU A 15 32.32 -41.53 13.89
C LEU A 15 30.78 -41.63 13.71
N THR A 16 30.07 -42.16 14.69
CA THR A 16 28.58 -42.18 14.66
C THR A 16 27.95 -41.00 15.39
N LEU A 17 28.73 -40.15 16.07
CA LEU A 17 28.26 -38.89 16.69
C LEU A 17 28.57 -37.65 15.86
N LEU A 18 29.29 -37.80 14.73
CA LEU A 18 29.53 -36.73 13.75
C LEU A 18 28.68 -36.88 12.50
N GLY A 19 27.79 -37.87 12.47
CA GLY A 19 26.90 -38.15 11.34
C GLY A 19 25.44 -37.68 11.51
N SER A 20 25.12 -36.98 12.62
CA SER A 20 23.74 -36.59 12.93
C SER A 20 23.53 -35.06 12.98
N PHE A 21 24.43 -34.27 12.41
CA PHE A 21 24.29 -32.81 12.39
C PHE A 21 24.48 -32.19 10.99
N VAL A 22 24.06 -32.88 9.93
CA VAL A 22 23.93 -32.29 8.60
C VAL A 22 22.72 -32.92 7.91
N GLU A 23 21.58 -32.85 8.51
CA GLU A 23 20.29 -32.80 7.84
C GLU A 23 19.59 -31.51 8.32
N SER A 24 20.15 -30.37 7.99
CA SER A 24 19.48 -29.13 8.20
C SER A 24 19.33 -28.43 6.87
N SER A 25 18.11 -28.35 6.49
CA SER A 25 17.44 -27.17 5.94
C SER A 25 17.59 -26.94 4.45
N ALA A 26 17.03 -27.86 3.66
CA ALA A 26 16.49 -27.50 2.33
C ALA A 26 15.31 -26.51 2.46
N ASN A 27 14.76 -26.36 3.65
CA ASN A 27 13.46 -25.77 3.96
C ASN A 27 13.54 -24.31 4.39
N TRP A 28 12.41 -23.61 4.27
CA TRP A 28 12.08 -22.30 4.85
C TRP A 28 10.85 -22.48 5.74
N PRO A 29 11.02 -23.01 6.99
CA PRO A 29 9.91 -23.55 7.79
C PRO A 29 9.15 -22.51 8.62
N TYR A 30 9.62 -21.28 8.72
CA TYR A 30 8.99 -20.18 9.43
C TYR A 30 8.94 -18.95 8.55
N TRP A 31 8.08 -18.00 8.90
CA TRP A 31 7.91 -16.74 8.18
C TRP A 31 9.24 -15.99 7.88
N ALA A 32 10.20 -16.06 8.79
CA ALA A 32 11.50 -15.42 8.67
C ALA A 32 12.66 -16.45 8.77
N SER A 33 12.58 -17.54 8.06
CA SER A 33 13.47 -18.69 7.96
C SER A 33 13.42 -19.68 9.15
N ASP A 34 13.43 -19.17 10.37
CA ASP A 34 13.47 -19.97 11.60
C ASP A 34 12.62 -19.33 12.71
N ALA A 35 12.44 -20.02 13.81
CA ALA A 35 11.70 -19.53 14.97
C ALA A 35 12.35 -18.30 15.64
N ALA A 36 13.66 -18.10 15.43
CA ALA A 36 14.43 -16.97 15.91
C ALA A 36 14.29 -15.71 15.06
N SER A 37 13.59 -15.80 13.92
CA SER A 37 13.36 -14.72 12.94
C SER A 37 14.63 -14.12 12.36
N THR A 38 15.62 -14.97 12.03
CA THR A 38 16.94 -14.54 11.56
C THR A 38 16.96 -14.08 10.10
N ARG A 39 16.06 -14.55 9.24
CA ARG A 39 16.10 -14.37 7.77
C ARG A 39 17.45 -14.76 7.16
N TYR A 40 18.08 -15.77 7.74
CA TYR A 40 19.33 -16.33 7.29
C TYR A 40 19.12 -17.74 6.75
N VAL A 41 19.82 -18.05 5.65
CA VAL A 41 19.94 -19.40 5.13
C VAL A 41 21.42 -19.75 4.93
N PRO A 42 21.87 -20.98 5.29
CA PRO A 42 23.26 -21.39 5.15
C PRO A 42 23.62 -21.87 3.73
N PHE A 43 22.86 -21.45 2.70
CA PHE A 43 23.07 -21.86 1.31
C PHE A 43 24.09 -20.97 0.64
N ASP A 44 25.02 -21.55 -0.11
CA ASP A 44 26.15 -20.89 -0.76
C ASP A 44 26.25 -21.16 -2.27
N GLN A 45 25.22 -21.80 -2.86
CA GLN A 45 25.24 -22.04 -4.32
C GLN A 45 25.07 -20.74 -5.12
N ILE A 46 24.34 -19.77 -4.57
CA ILE A 46 24.26 -18.41 -5.09
C ILE A 46 25.24 -17.57 -4.28
N HIS A 47 26.26 -17.04 -4.95
CA HIS A 47 27.36 -16.30 -4.35
C HIS A 47 27.83 -15.17 -5.27
N ARG A 48 28.75 -14.30 -4.80
CA ARG A 48 29.23 -13.14 -5.56
C ARG A 48 29.82 -13.45 -6.93
N GLY A 49 30.22 -14.69 -7.18
CA GLY A 49 30.81 -15.09 -8.46
C GLY A 49 29.80 -15.53 -9.51
N ASN A 50 28.51 -15.64 -9.18
CA ASN A 50 27.47 -16.07 -10.11
C ASN A 50 26.12 -15.34 -9.93
N VAL A 51 26.04 -14.40 -9.00
CA VAL A 51 24.79 -13.70 -8.69
C VAL A 51 24.29 -12.82 -9.86
N ASP A 52 25.17 -12.36 -10.72
CA ASP A 52 24.87 -11.64 -11.97
C ASP A 52 24.19 -12.53 -13.03
N SER A 53 24.31 -13.85 -12.88
CA SER A 53 23.68 -14.82 -13.76
C SER A 53 22.29 -15.30 -13.30
N LEU A 54 21.75 -14.74 -12.21
CA LEU A 54 20.40 -15.05 -11.75
C LEU A 54 19.35 -14.76 -12.82
N ARG A 55 18.34 -15.62 -12.90
CA ARG A 55 17.20 -15.47 -13.79
C ARG A 55 15.93 -15.87 -13.06
N ILE A 56 14.80 -15.32 -13.49
CA ILE A 56 13.49 -15.82 -13.12
C ILE A 56 13.35 -17.22 -13.72
N LEU A 57 13.06 -18.20 -12.87
CA LEU A 57 12.91 -19.60 -13.26
C LEU A 57 11.44 -19.96 -13.46
N TRP A 58 10.58 -19.42 -12.62
CA TRP A 58 9.14 -19.55 -12.74
C TRP A 58 8.41 -18.43 -12.00
N ARG A 59 7.16 -18.19 -12.38
CA ARG A 59 6.23 -17.24 -11.75
C ARG A 59 4.90 -17.93 -11.50
N TYR A 60 4.25 -17.57 -10.42
CA TYR A 60 2.89 -18.03 -10.16
C TYR A 60 2.00 -16.84 -9.81
N ARG A 61 1.00 -16.59 -10.66
CA ARG A 61 0.00 -15.52 -10.42
C ARG A 61 -1.03 -16.04 -9.43
N LEU A 62 -1.28 -15.27 -8.37
CA LEU A 62 -2.26 -15.67 -7.37
C LEU A 62 -3.69 -15.70 -7.94
N PRO A 63 -4.55 -16.59 -7.41
CA PRO A 63 -5.96 -16.69 -7.83
C PRO A 63 -6.76 -15.42 -7.52
N ASP A 64 -6.29 -14.56 -6.64
CA ASP A 64 -6.92 -13.29 -6.25
C ASP A 64 -7.21 -12.40 -7.47
N ALA A 65 -6.33 -12.41 -8.47
CA ALA A 65 -6.55 -11.68 -9.72
C ALA A 65 -7.84 -12.11 -10.46
N GLN A 66 -8.16 -13.41 -10.40
CA GLN A 66 -9.40 -13.93 -11.00
C GLN A 66 -10.60 -13.58 -10.11
N ILE A 67 -10.44 -13.62 -8.78
CA ILE A 67 -11.50 -13.22 -7.84
C ILE A 67 -11.89 -11.77 -8.08
N VAL A 68 -10.92 -10.86 -8.19
CA VAL A 68 -11.16 -9.44 -8.50
C VAL A 68 -11.85 -9.27 -9.86
N ALA A 69 -11.49 -10.09 -10.86
CA ALA A 69 -12.12 -10.03 -12.16
C ALA A 69 -13.58 -10.54 -12.18
N ASP A 70 -13.87 -11.55 -11.35
CA ASP A 70 -15.19 -12.19 -11.29
C ASP A 70 -16.14 -11.48 -10.30
N GLU A 71 -15.60 -10.90 -9.23
CA GLU A 71 -16.35 -10.26 -8.15
C GLU A 71 -15.97 -8.77 -8.11
N GLN A 72 -16.74 -7.92 -8.78
CA GLN A 72 -16.45 -6.49 -9.01
C GLN A 72 -16.44 -5.63 -7.74
N ASP A 73 -16.80 -6.19 -6.59
CA ASP A 73 -16.80 -5.49 -5.30
C ASP A 73 -15.42 -5.53 -4.59
N PHE A 74 -14.43 -6.21 -5.19
CA PHE A 74 -13.10 -6.35 -4.61
C PHE A 74 -12.04 -5.63 -5.44
N GLU A 75 -11.14 -4.96 -4.76
CA GLU A 75 -9.94 -4.36 -5.35
C GLU A 75 -8.73 -5.28 -5.19
N ALA A 76 -7.74 -5.14 -6.06
CA ALA A 76 -6.48 -5.86 -5.95
C ALA A 76 -5.79 -5.55 -4.61
N ALA A 77 -5.31 -6.58 -3.93
CA ALA A 77 -4.69 -6.44 -2.62
C ALA A 77 -3.21 -6.79 -2.65
N ARG A 78 -2.37 -5.97 -2.03
CA ARG A 78 -0.92 -6.15 -1.92
C ARG A 78 -0.57 -7.45 -1.23
N TYR A 79 0.26 -8.26 -1.87
CA TYR A 79 0.65 -9.56 -1.32
C TYR A 79 1.76 -9.43 -0.27
N LYS A 80 1.37 -9.32 1.01
CA LYS A 80 2.28 -9.16 2.15
C LYS A 80 2.75 -10.50 2.75
N GLY A 81 2.33 -11.62 2.18
CA GLY A 81 2.68 -12.95 2.64
C GLY A 81 4.13 -13.33 2.33
N THR A 82 4.75 -14.09 3.23
CA THR A 82 5.99 -14.84 2.96
C THR A 82 5.66 -16.32 3.01
N PRO A 83 5.73 -17.04 1.89
CA PRO A 83 5.48 -18.48 1.83
C PRO A 83 6.46 -19.27 2.70
N LEU A 84 6.04 -20.46 3.16
CA LEU A 84 6.93 -21.49 3.69
C LEU A 84 7.32 -22.47 2.60
N VAL A 85 8.49 -23.07 2.70
CA VAL A 85 8.91 -24.19 1.85
C VAL A 85 9.34 -25.36 2.72
N ILE A 86 8.64 -26.48 2.59
CA ILE A 86 8.88 -27.70 3.37
C ILE A 86 8.95 -28.88 2.39
N ASP A 87 10.08 -29.56 2.38
CA ASP A 87 10.29 -30.77 1.58
C ASP A 87 9.90 -30.63 0.10
N GLY A 88 10.22 -29.47 -0.50
CA GLY A 88 9.95 -29.16 -1.90
C GLY A 88 8.53 -28.70 -2.19
N VAL A 89 7.70 -28.46 -1.17
CA VAL A 89 6.36 -27.87 -1.32
C VAL A 89 6.33 -26.48 -0.73
N LEU A 90 5.84 -25.53 -1.51
CA LEU A 90 5.63 -24.13 -1.10
C LEU A 90 4.19 -23.97 -0.60
N TYR A 91 4.04 -23.49 0.62
CA TYR A 91 2.74 -23.22 1.25
C TYR A 91 2.55 -21.74 1.50
N THR A 92 1.38 -21.25 1.16
CA THR A 92 1.03 -19.84 1.39
C THR A 92 -0.48 -19.64 1.53
N VAL A 93 -0.86 -18.43 1.91
CA VAL A 93 -2.24 -17.95 1.87
C VAL A 93 -2.25 -16.59 1.20
N THR A 94 -3.22 -16.37 0.33
CA THR A 94 -3.36 -15.13 -0.43
C THR A 94 -4.03 -14.04 0.41
N PRO A 95 -3.99 -12.78 -0.02
CA PRO A 95 -4.76 -11.70 0.60
C PRO A 95 -6.23 -12.03 0.81
N PHE A 96 -6.89 -12.66 -0.17
CA PHE A 96 -8.31 -13.04 -0.08
C PHE A 96 -8.58 -14.35 0.66
N GLY A 97 -7.60 -14.89 1.37
CA GLY A 97 -7.79 -16.08 2.22
C GLY A 97 -7.80 -17.41 1.45
N VAL A 98 -7.21 -17.46 0.27
CA VAL A 98 -7.02 -18.71 -0.46
C VAL A 98 -5.69 -19.35 -0.03
N ALA A 99 -5.75 -20.48 0.65
CA ALA A 99 -4.55 -21.25 0.97
C ALA A 99 -4.12 -22.11 -0.23
N LEU A 100 -2.80 -22.20 -0.46
CA LEU A 100 -2.20 -22.83 -1.64
C LEU A 100 -1.04 -23.71 -1.25
N ALA A 101 -0.86 -24.81 -1.99
CA ALA A 101 0.41 -25.53 -2.06
C ALA A 101 0.87 -25.61 -3.52
N LEU A 102 2.14 -25.29 -3.72
CA LEU A 102 2.81 -25.34 -5.03
C LEU A 102 4.01 -26.26 -4.96
N ASP A 103 4.34 -26.93 -6.06
CA ASP A 103 5.65 -27.52 -6.23
C ASP A 103 6.72 -26.41 -6.25
N ALA A 104 7.66 -26.46 -5.32
CA ALA A 104 8.65 -25.41 -5.15
C ALA A 104 9.68 -25.33 -6.28
N THR A 105 9.78 -26.37 -7.13
CA THR A 105 10.69 -26.43 -8.28
C THR A 105 10.09 -25.81 -9.52
N THR A 106 8.78 -26.04 -9.73
CA THR A 106 8.09 -25.71 -10.99
C THR A 106 7.04 -24.61 -10.86
N GLY A 107 6.54 -24.37 -9.65
CA GLY A 107 5.39 -23.48 -9.41
C GLY A 107 4.06 -24.12 -9.75
N GLU A 108 4.00 -25.44 -10.08
CA GLU A 108 2.75 -26.14 -10.34
C GLU A 108 1.89 -26.19 -9.08
N GLU A 109 0.58 -25.89 -9.23
CA GLU A 109 -0.37 -25.95 -8.12
C GLU A 109 -0.69 -27.39 -7.76
N LEU A 110 -0.42 -27.76 -6.51
CA LEU A 110 -0.72 -29.09 -5.97
C LEU A 110 -2.12 -29.16 -5.39
N TRP A 111 -2.52 -28.13 -4.65
CA TRP A 111 -3.87 -27.98 -4.12
C TRP A 111 -4.14 -26.52 -3.75
N ARG A 112 -5.43 -26.15 -3.71
CA ARG A 112 -5.92 -24.90 -3.12
C ARG A 112 -7.13 -25.13 -2.24
N PHE A 113 -7.26 -24.30 -1.24
CA PHE A 113 -8.42 -24.22 -0.35
C PHE A 113 -8.86 -22.76 -0.23
N ASP A 114 -10.08 -22.48 -0.66
CA ASP A 114 -10.68 -21.15 -0.57
C ASP A 114 -11.54 -21.10 0.70
N THR A 115 -11.23 -20.17 1.60
CA THR A 115 -12.00 -19.98 2.84
C THR A 115 -13.38 -19.39 2.56
N MET A 116 -13.62 -18.81 1.38
CA MET A 116 -14.84 -18.07 1.00
C MET A 116 -15.18 -16.92 1.98
N GLY A 117 -14.31 -16.69 2.96
CA GLY A 117 -14.42 -15.63 3.96
C GLY A 117 -13.77 -14.34 3.46
N ARG A 118 -14.27 -13.80 2.35
CA ARG A 118 -13.84 -12.51 1.85
C ARG A 118 -14.44 -11.42 2.73
N TYR A 119 -13.60 -10.51 3.14
CA TYR A 119 -13.99 -9.33 3.89
C TYR A 119 -14.07 -8.15 2.94
N ASP A 120 -15.21 -7.47 2.94
CA ASP A 120 -15.36 -6.17 2.26
C ASP A 120 -14.65 -5.12 3.10
N ASP A 121 -13.35 -4.98 2.91
CA ASP A 121 -12.56 -3.92 3.51
C ASP A 121 -12.44 -2.77 2.50
N SER A 122 -13.31 -1.79 2.65
CA SER A 122 -13.23 -0.52 1.92
C SER A 122 -11.89 0.23 2.13
N THR A 123 -11.02 -0.26 3.00
CA THR A 123 -9.67 0.26 3.22
C THR A 123 -8.60 -0.42 2.37
N GLY A 124 -8.95 -1.46 1.59
CA GLY A 124 -8.03 -2.21 0.72
C GLY A 124 -6.89 -2.92 1.48
N GLN A 125 -7.02 -3.13 2.78
CA GLN A 125 -5.95 -3.67 3.62
C GLN A 125 -6.13 -5.14 3.98
N TYR A 126 -6.21 -6.01 2.99
CA TYR A 126 -6.11 -7.46 3.22
C TYR A 126 -4.72 -7.80 3.75
N LEU A 127 -4.63 -8.05 5.07
CA LEU A 127 -3.36 -8.24 5.75
C LEU A 127 -3.20 -9.71 6.11
N ASN A 128 -2.67 -10.52 5.19
CA ASN A 128 -2.20 -11.87 5.54
C ASN A 128 -0.70 -11.97 5.25
N ARG A 129 0.08 -12.37 6.28
CA ARG A 129 1.53 -12.44 6.18
C ARG A 129 2.07 -13.85 6.00
N GLY A 130 1.24 -14.88 6.06
CA GLY A 130 1.68 -16.24 5.81
C GLY A 130 0.98 -17.30 6.65
N VAL A 131 1.58 -18.47 6.72
CA VAL A 131 1.05 -19.65 7.38
C VAL A 131 2.03 -20.21 8.42
N GLY A 132 1.55 -20.97 9.40
CA GLY A 132 2.35 -21.80 10.29
C GLY A 132 2.33 -23.25 9.80
N TYR A 133 3.43 -23.99 9.99
CA TYR A 133 3.54 -25.39 9.66
C TYR A 133 3.83 -26.22 10.91
N TRP A 134 3.14 -27.35 11.04
CA TRP A 134 3.38 -28.33 12.09
C TRP A 134 3.45 -29.74 11.54
N SER A 135 4.30 -30.57 12.16
CA SER A 135 4.38 -32.02 11.87
C SER A 135 4.71 -32.80 13.13
N ASP A 136 4.27 -34.08 13.18
CA ASP A 136 4.62 -35.01 14.24
C ASP A 136 5.42 -36.21 13.73
N GLU A 137 5.86 -37.06 14.68
CA GLU A 137 6.65 -38.27 14.39
C GLU A 137 5.85 -39.34 13.61
N ASP A 138 4.51 -39.29 13.66
CA ASP A 138 3.62 -40.21 12.93
C ASP A 138 3.42 -39.76 11.47
N GLY A 139 3.98 -38.62 11.07
CA GLY A 139 3.89 -38.06 9.74
C GLY A 139 2.57 -37.30 9.45
N ASN A 140 1.82 -36.91 10.48
CA ASN A 140 0.75 -35.96 10.36
C ASN A 140 1.34 -34.56 10.15
N THR A 141 0.76 -33.79 9.24
CA THR A 141 1.23 -32.45 8.89
C THR A 141 0.07 -31.48 8.81
N ARG A 142 0.25 -30.24 9.23
CA ARG A 142 -0.77 -29.22 9.21
C ARG A 142 -0.25 -27.88 8.75
N ILE A 143 -1.09 -27.15 8.03
CA ILE A 143 -0.95 -25.73 7.75
C ILE A 143 -1.98 -24.98 8.58
N LEU A 144 -1.53 -24.05 9.40
CA LEU A 144 -2.38 -23.20 10.22
C LEU A 144 -2.27 -21.75 9.75
N PHE A 145 -3.40 -21.09 9.59
CA PHE A 145 -3.42 -19.68 9.23
C PHE A 145 -4.69 -19.00 9.73
N GLY A 146 -4.61 -17.71 9.93
CA GLY A 146 -5.77 -16.90 10.25
C GLY A 146 -6.25 -16.11 9.06
N THR A 147 -7.47 -15.64 9.16
CA THR A 147 -8.06 -14.69 8.22
C THR A 147 -8.49 -13.42 8.95
N TRP A 148 -8.78 -12.39 8.19
CA TRP A 148 -9.38 -11.19 8.70
C TRP A 148 -10.78 -11.43 9.32
N SER A 149 -11.40 -12.54 8.97
CA SER A 149 -12.73 -12.95 9.46
C SER A 149 -12.70 -13.68 10.82
N ASP A 150 -11.73 -13.35 11.69
CA ASP A 150 -11.62 -13.86 13.08
C ASP A 150 -11.51 -15.39 13.22
N THR A 151 -11.11 -16.09 12.18
CA THR A 151 -11.04 -17.55 12.16
C THR A 151 -9.60 -18.06 12.03
N LEU A 152 -9.21 -19.02 12.88
CA LEU A 152 -8.00 -19.81 12.73
C LEU A 152 -8.35 -21.12 12.03
N TYR A 153 -7.72 -21.39 10.88
CA TYR A 153 -7.87 -22.61 10.09
C TYR A 153 -6.72 -23.58 10.35
N SER A 154 -7.02 -24.88 10.26
CA SER A 154 -6.05 -25.97 10.20
C SER A 154 -6.40 -26.89 9.04
N LEU A 155 -5.45 -27.02 8.09
CA LEU A 155 -5.57 -27.89 6.92
C LEU A 155 -4.51 -29.00 6.99
N ASP A 156 -4.83 -30.18 6.52
CA ASP A 156 -3.82 -31.20 6.22
C ASP A 156 -2.89 -30.70 5.12
N ALA A 157 -1.60 -30.60 5.39
CA ALA A 157 -0.64 -29.99 4.50
C ALA A 157 -0.48 -30.73 3.15
N LYS A 158 -0.77 -32.03 3.09
CA LYS A 158 -0.62 -32.84 1.88
C LYS A 158 -1.82 -32.72 0.96
N THR A 159 -3.01 -32.46 1.50
CA THR A 159 -4.26 -32.52 0.74
C THR A 159 -4.98 -31.18 0.65
N GLY A 160 -4.64 -30.21 1.50
CA GLY A 160 -5.35 -28.93 1.61
C GLY A 160 -6.76 -29.04 2.23
N LEU A 161 -7.14 -30.20 2.72
CA LEU A 161 -8.46 -30.39 3.32
C LEU A 161 -8.46 -29.94 4.78
N PRO A 162 -9.55 -29.30 5.26
CA PRO A 162 -9.71 -28.95 6.67
C PRO A 162 -9.61 -30.19 7.57
N ASP A 163 -8.87 -30.06 8.67
CA ASP A 163 -8.72 -31.15 9.65
C ASP A 163 -9.98 -31.26 10.53
N PRO A 164 -10.79 -32.32 10.40
CA PRO A 164 -12.03 -32.42 11.16
C PRO A 164 -11.83 -32.58 12.67
N ALA A 165 -10.61 -32.87 13.14
CA ALA A 165 -10.29 -32.96 14.56
C ALA A 165 -9.96 -31.61 15.20
N PHE A 166 -9.71 -30.57 14.39
CA PHE A 166 -9.36 -29.24 14.85
C PHE A 166 -10.61 -28.37 14.96
N GLY A 167 -10.98 -27.97 16.18
CA GLY A 167 -12.12 -27.10 16.47
C GLY A 167 -13.43 -27.57 15.83
N ASP A 168 -14.12 -26.68 15.16
CA ASP A 168 -15.32 -26.99 14.37
C ASP A 168 -14.95 -27.22 12.91
N GLN A 169 -14.77 -28.48 12.52
CA GLN A 169 -14.46 -28.88 11.14
C GLN A 169 -13.25 -28.15 10.52
N GLY A 170 -12.14 -28.08 11.27
CA GLY A 170 -10.91 -27.45 10.81
C GLY A 170 -10.80 -25.94 11.14
N ARG A 171 -11.67 -25.42 12.01
CA ARG A 171 -11.75 -24.00 12.32
C ARG A 171 -11.92 -23.73 13.81
N VAL A 172 -11.31 -22.64 14.27
CA VAL A 172 -11.50 -22.08 15.61
C VAL A 172 -11.91 -20.62 15.47
N ASP A 173 -13.04 -20.24 16.09
CA ASP A 173 -13.49 -18.84 16.22
C ASP A 173 -12.63 -18.14 17.28
N LEU A 174 -11.80 -17.21 16.84
CA LEU A 174 -10.90 -16.44 17.71
C LEU A 174 -11.60 -15.38 18.56
N THR A 175 -12.88 -15.12 18.37
CA THR A 175 -13.65 -14.19 19.21
C THR A 175 -14.12 -14.84 20.52
N GLN A 176 -14.10 -16.18 20.56
CA GLN A 176 -14.60 -16.92 21.72
C GLN A 176 -13.75 -16.70 22.97
N GLY A 177 -14.44 -16.49 24.10
CA GLY A 177 -13.83 -16.37 25.40
C GLY A 177 -13.06 -15.07 25.65
N LEU A 178 -13.07 -14.09 24.78
CA LEU A 178 -12.51 -12.76 25.03
C LEU A 178 -13.35 -12.05 26.12
N ARG A 179 -12.73 -11.15 26.90
CA ARG A 179 -13.38 -10.48 28.04
C ARG A 179 -14.48 -9.50 27.62
N ALA A 180 -14.50 -9.04 26.38
CA ALA A 180 -15.50 -8.14 25.83
C ALA A 180 -15.99 -8.64 24.46
N SER A 181 -17.13 -8.15 24.01
CA SER A 181 -17.63 -8.38 22.67
C SER A 181 -16.62 -7.85 21.65
N VAL A 182 -16.46 -8.57 20.56
CA VAL A 182 -15.58 -8.17 19.46
C VAL A 182 -16.42 -7.46 18.40
N ILE A 183 -15.90 -6.35 17.88
CA ILE A 183 -16.43 -5.75 16.66
C ILE A 183 -15.92 -6.62 15.51
N LYS A 184 -16.81 -7.39 14.89
CA LYS A 184 -16.49 -8.48 14.00
C LYS A 184 -15.58 -8.06 12.86
N ASP A 185 -15.83 -6.90 12.29
CA ASP A 185 -15.10 -6.39 11.12
C ASP A 185 -13.82 -5.63 11.49
N ARG A 186 -13.41 -5.67 12.76
CA ARG A 186 -12.25 -4.93 13.28
C ARG A 186 -11.30 -5.79 14.12
N PHE A 187 -11.48 -7.11 14.05
CA PHE A 187 -10.66 -8.08 14.75
C PHE A 187 -10.34 -9.26 13.83
N GLY A 188 -9.09 -9.63 13.73
CA GLY A 188 -8.64 -10.74 12.89
C GLY A 188 -7.23 -11.20 13.20
N LEU A 189 -6.66 -11.99 12.32
CA LEU A 189 -5.29 -12.47 12.41
C LEU A 189 -4.53 -12.13 11.12
N ALA A 190 -3.54 -11.24 11.21
CA ALA A 190 -2.73 -10.81 10.08
C ALA A 190 -1.40 -11.55 9.97
N SER A 191 -0.80 -11.95 11.11
CA SER A 191 0.48 -12.67 11.13
C SER A 191 0.28 -14.17 11.28
N PRO A 192 1.19 -15.01 10.73
CA PRO A 192 1.07 -16.45 10.86
C PRO A 192 1.13 -16.88 12.32
N PRO A 193 0.42 -17.96 12.70
CA PRO A 193 0.62 -18.59 14.00
C PRO A 193 2.07 -19.03 14.16
N THR A 194 2.68 -18.73 15.31
CA THR A 194 4.02 -19.22 15.64
C THR A 194 3.90 -20.60 16.31
N ILE A 195 4.48 -21.61 15.69
CA ILE A 195 4.37 -22.98 16.16
C ILE A 195 5.56 -23.32 17.06
N VAL A 196 5.27 -23.73 18.31
CA VAL A 196 6.29 -24.18 19.27
C VAL A 196 5.86 -25.53 19.84
N GLY A 197 6.50 -26.60 19.42
CA GLY A 197 6.06 -27.97 19.72
C GLY A 197 4.64 -28.20 19.22
N ASP A 198 3.71 -28.51 20.12
CA ASP A 198 2.30 -28.74 19.79
C ASP A 198 1.39 -27.52 20.06
N VAL A 199 1.98 -26.36 20.26
CA VAL A 199 1.23 -25.11 20.53
C VAL A 199 1.31 -24.15 19.34
N ALA A 200 0.17 -23.71 18.84
CA ALA A 200 0.03 -22.60 17.92
C ALA A 200 -0.23 -21.31 18.73
N ILE A 201 0.75 -20.41 18.73
CA ILE A 201 0.64 -19.11 19.43
C ILE A 201 0.13 -18.07 18.45
N VAL A 202 -0.97 -17.42 18.80
CA VAL A 202 -1.63 -16.42 17.96
C VAL A 202 -1.79 -15.09 18.71
N GLY A 203 -1.45 -14.00 18.03
CA GLY A 203 -1.82 -12.66 18.43
C GLY A 203 -3.16 -12.26 17.82
N SER A 204 -3.29 -10.99 17.47
CA SER A 204 -4.45 -10.47 16.74
C SER A 204 -4.09 -9.16 16.05
N ILE A 205 -4.86 -8.79 15.03
CA ILE A 205 -4.91 -7.43 14.54
C ILE A 205 -6.24 -6.81 14.93
N ILE A 206 -6.19 -5.58 15.41
CA ILE A 206 -7.36 -4.84 15.88
C ILE A 206 -7.36 -3.49 15.18
N LEU A 207 -8.44 -3.18 14.46
CA LEU A 207 -8.65 -1.85 13.90
C LEU A 207 -9.31 -0.97 14.95
N ASP A 208 -8.50 -0.25 15.69
CA ASP A 208 -8.91 0.68 16.73
C ASP A 208 -8.68 2.16 16.37
N TRP A 209 -8.13 2.38 15.18
CA TRP A 209 -7.84 3.70 14.66
C TRP A 209 -9.10 4.40 14.16
N HIS A 210 -9.24 5.64 14.59
CA HIS A 210 -10.31 6.53 14.23
C HIS A 210 -9.75 7.73 13.48
N ASN A 211 -10.29 7.99 12.33
CA ASN A 211 -10.06 9.25 11.60
C ASN A 211 -10.88 10.41 12.19
N GLY A 212 -11.14 10.42 13.52
CA GLY A 212 -11.98 11.41 14.18
C GLY A 212 -13.48 11.13 14.10
N GLU A 213 -13.88 10.00 13.48
CA GLU A 213 -15.27 9.64 13.28
C GLU A 213 -15.69 8.57 14.28
N SER A 214 -16.75 8.82 15.00
CA SER A 214 -17.41 7.95 15.97
C SER A 214 -16.50 7.21 16.96
N PRO A 215 -16.49 7.58 18.18
CA PRO A 215 -15.73 6.93 19.23
C PRO A 215 -16.38 5.58 19.55
N PHE A 216 -15.56 4.54 19.62
CA PHE A 216 -16.02 3.27 20.16
C PHE A 216 -16.31 3.43 21.65
N HIS A 217 -17.36 2.75 22.10
CA HIS A 217 -17.64 2.62 23.52
C HIS A 217 -16.73 1.58 24.19
N TYR A 218 -16.02 0.78 23.38
CA TYR A 218 -15.00 -0.18 23.83
C TYR A 218 -14.12 -0.60 22.64
N VAL A 219 -12.95 -1.16 22.93
CA VAL A 219 -12.02 -1.74 21.93
C VAL A 219 -11.82 -3.22 22.24
N SER A 220 -11.74 -4.05 21.21
CA SER A 220 -11.47 -5.48 21.34
C SER A 220 -10.18 -5.75 22.10
N PRO A 221 -10.16 -6.71 23.06
CA PRO A 221 -8.93 -7.06 23.77
C PRO A 221 -7.92 -7.75 22.84
N GLY A 222 -6.64 -7.42 23.03
CA GLY A 222 -5.52 -7.91 22.22
C GLY A 222 -4.80 -9.14 22.78
N ASP A 223 -5.46 -9.91 23.64
CA ASP A 223 -4.86 -11.05 24.36
C ASP A 223 -4.13 -12.02 23.40
N VAL A 224 -2.95 -12.48 23.79
CA VAL A 224 -2.23 -13.54 23.07
C VAL A 224 -2.65 -14.91 23.59
N ARG A 225 -2.83 -15.89 22.70
CA ARG A 225 -3.38 -17.19 23.06
C ARG A 225 -2.59 -18.34 22.43
N GLY A 226 -2.47 -19.42 23.16
CA GLY A 226 -1.91 -20.68 22.69
C GLY A 226 -3.02 -21.70 22.47
N TYR A 227 -3.01 -22.35 21.32
CA TYR A 227 -3.94 -23.41 20.93
C TYR A 227 -3.20 -24.72 20.67
N ASP A 228 -3.78 -25.83 21.08
CA ASP A 228 -3.28 -27.15 20.69
C ASP A 228 -3.45 -27.34 19.18
N VAL A 229 -2.34 -27.64 18.47
CA VAL A 229 -2.34 -27.72 17.00
C VAL A 229 -3.15 -28.91 16.47
N ARG A 230 -3.44 -29.95 17.28
CA ARG A 230 -4.20 -31.13 16.87
C ARG A 230 -5.71 -30.94 17.06
N THR A 231 -6.10 -30.24 18.13
CA THR A 231 -7.50 -30.17 18.54
C THR A 231 -8.12 -28.79 18.38
N GLY A 232 -7.31 -27.73 18.32
CA GLY A 232 -7.80 -26.35 18.36
C GLY A 232 -8.27 -25.90 19.75
N GLU A 233 -8.05 -26.71 20.80
CA GLU A 233 -8.36 -26.31 22.16
C GLU A 233 -7.45 -25.17 22.61
N GLN A 234 -8.02 -24.11 23.21
CA GLN A 234 -7.24 -23.03 23.80
C GLN A 234 -6.57 -23.56 25.08
N LEU A 235 -5.23 -23.66 25.05
CA LEU A 235 -4.43 -24.14 26.18
C LEU A 235 -4.19 -23.04 27.21
N TRP A 236 -3.92 -21.83 26.75
CA TRP A 236 -3.62 -20.69 27.62
C TRP A 236 -3.97 -19.37 26.98
N ARG A 237 -3.96 -18.31 27.81
CA ARG A 237 -4.14 -16.92 27.43
C ARG A 237 -3.22 -16.04 28.24
N PHE A 238 -2.58 -15.09 27.59
CA PHE A 238 -1.85 -14.01 28.22
C PHE A 238 -2.64 -12.69 28.01
N HIS A 239 -3.07 -12.07 29.12
CA HIS A 239 -3.77 -10.79 29.07
C HIS A 239 -2.75 -9.67 28.87
N THR A 240 -2.77 -9.03 27.70
CA THR A 240 -1.92 -7.89 27.39
C THR A 240 -2.35 -6.60 28.11
N ILE A 241 -3.61 -6.55 28.56
CA ILE A 241 -4.13 -5.59 29.54
C ILE A 241 -4.42 -6.41 30.81
N PRO A 242 -3.54 -6.31 31.83
CA PRO A 242 -3.65 -7.15 33.03
C PRO A 242 -4.97 -6.99 33.74
N GLN A 243 -5.49 -8.09 34.28
CA GLN A 243 -6.73 -8.15 35.05
C GLN A 243 -6.41 -8.02 36.55
N PRO A 244 -7.41 -7.68 37.39
CA PRO A 244 -7.22 -7.55 38.83
C PRO A 244 -6.51 -8.73 39.49
N GLY A 245 -5.32 -8.49 40.04
CA GLY A 245 -4.49 -9.48 40.72
C GLY A 245 -3.43 -10.12 39.82
N GLU A 246 -3.36 -9.81 38.54
CA GLU A 246 -2.27 -10.21 37.64
C GLU A 246 -1.07 -9.27 37.75
N ILE A 247 0.08 -9.70 37.27
CA ILE A 247 1.31 -8.91 37.22
C ILE A 247 1.04 -7.67 36.34
N GLY A 248 1.45 -6.48 36.82
CA GLY A 248 1.31 -5.23 36.11
C GLY A 248 -0.04 -4.52 36.22
N TRP A 249 -1.05 -5.17 36.85
CA TRP A 249 -2.37 -4.54 37.01
C TRP A 249 -2.34 -3.23 37.82
N ASP A 250 -1.44 -3.12 38.79
CA ASP A 250 -1.27 -1.92 39.62
C ASP A 250 -0.66 -0.72 38.88
N GLN A 251 -0.23 -0.90 37.64
CA GLN A 251 0.24 0.16 36.73
C GLN A 251 -0.85 0.68 35.79
N TRP A 252 -2.08 0.18 35.98
CA TRP A 252 -3.27 0.66 35.29
C TRP A 252 -4.16 1.37 36.32
N GLU A 253 -4.17 2.70 36.30
CA GLU A 253 -4.94 3.48 37.26
C GLU A 253 -6.42 3.57 36.84
N GLY A 254 -7.29 3.75 37.82
CA GLY A 254 -8.74 3.87 37.59
C GLY A 254 -9.39 2.58 37.11
N THR A 255 -10.25 2.66 36.11
CA THR A 255 -11.03 1.55 35.52
C THR A 255 -10.72 1.30 34.06
N SER A 256 -9.71 1.95 33.49
CA SER A 256 -9.35 1.89 32.06
C SER A 256 -9.11 0.46 31.57
N TRP A 257 -8.49 -0.39 32.36
CA TRP A 257 -8.26 -1.81 32.07
C TRP A 257 -9.55 -2.59 31.74
N SER A 258 -10.72 -2.14 32.19
CA SER A 258 -11.99 -2.88 32.04
C SER A 258 -12.67 -2.67 30.68
N HIS A 259 -12.39 -1.57 29.98
CA HIS A 259 -13.06 -1.20 28.73
C HIS A 259 -12.11 -0.91 27.58
N LEU A 260 -10.84 -0.62 27.84
CA LEU A 260 -9.85 -0.45 26.80
C LEU A 260 -9.42 -1.79 26.20
N GLY A 261 -8.88 -1.73 25.00
CA GLY A 261 -8.42 -2.87 24.21
C GLY A 261 -7.18 -2.53 23.40
N ALA A 262 -7.04 -3.16 22.23
CA ALA A 262 -5.77 -3.26 21.50
C ALA A 262 -4.66 -3.80 22.42
N ALA A 263 -3.49 -3.19 22.50
CA ALA A 263 -2.32 -3.79 23.13
C ALA A 263 -2.09 -5.21 22.59
N ASN A 264 -2.33 -5.40 21.30
CA ASN A 264 -2.33 -6.69 20.64
C ASN A 264 -0.95 -7.02 20.06
N VAL A 265 -0.76 -8.25 19.61
CA VAL A 265 0.42 -8.64 18.83
C VAL A 265 -0.02 -8.86 17.39
N TRP A 266 0.16 -7.84 16.55
CA TRP A 266 -0.15 -7.92 15.12
C TRP A 266 1.08 -8.22 14.25
N GLY A 267 2.30 -8.04 14.82
CA GLY A 267 3.55 -8.50 14.27
C GLY A 267 3.75 -10.01 14.44
N THR A 268 4.84 -10.52 13.89
CA THR A 268 5.20 -11.93 14.04
C THR A 268 5.84 -12.18 15.41
N ILE A 269 5.45 -13.26 16.06
CA ILE A 269 6.00 -13.73 17.33
C ILE A 269 7.24 -14.60 17.03
N SER A 270 8.34 -14.38 17.74
CA SER A 270 9.52 -15.21 17.67
C SER A 270 9.58 -16.16 18.87
N ALA A 271 10.28 -17.28 18.74
CA ALA A 271 10.38 -18.25 19.80
C ALA A 271 11.79 -18.84 19.91
N ASP A 272 12.14 -19.24 21.11
CA ASP A 272 13.31 -20.08 21.41
C ASP A 272 12.83 -21.48 21.82
N PRO A 273 12.85 -22.45 20.91
CA PRO A 273 12.42 -23.83 21.24
C PRO A 273 13.28 -24.51 22.29
N GLU A 274 14.55 -24.11 22.47
CA GLU A 274 15.46 -24.65 23.47
C GLU A 274 15.06 -24.21 24.89
N LEU A 275 14.74 -22.89 25.03
CA LEU A 275 14.27 -22.33 26.31
C LEU A 275 12.77 -22.58 26.53
N GLY A 276 12.01 -22.84 25.47
CA GLY A 276 10.57 -22.94 25.54
C GLY A 276 9.88 -21.56 25.69
N TYR A 277 10.52 -20.49 25.28
CA TYR A 277 10.00 -19.12 25.40
C TYR A 277 9.46 -18.58 24.07
N ALA A 278 8.40 -17.79 24.14
CA ALA A 278 7.89 -16.97 23.06
C ALA A 278 8.06 -15.48 23.42
N TYR A 279 8.45 -14.67 22.44
CA TYR A 279 8.72 -13.25 22.59
C TYR A 279 7.66 -12.46 21.83
N LEU A 280 6.86 -11.70 22.58
CA LEU A 280 5.65 -11.02 22.13
C LEU A 280 5.94 -9.53 21.96
N PRO A 281 5.99 -8.98 20.74
CA PRO A 281 6.08 -7.54 20.51
C PRO A 281 4.67 -6.93 20.64
N VAL A 282 4.29 -6.57 21.87
CA VAL A 282 2.96 -6.07 22.21
C VAL A 282 2.83 -4.61 21.76
N SER A 283 1.79 -4.32 21.00
CA SER A 283 1.51 -3.01 20.42
C SER A 283 0.90 -2.02 21.42
N SER A 284 0.63 -0.81 20.94
CA SER A 284 -0.01 0.26 21.72
C SER A 284 -1.42 -0.14 22.17
N VAL A 285 -1.79 0.34 23.36
CA VAL A 285 -3.17 0.28 23.83
C VAL A 285 -3.98 1.41 23.18
N SER A 286 -5.27 1.20 22.96
CA SER A 286 -6.19 2.26 22.52
C SER A 286 -6.44 3.27 23.64
N HIS A 287 -6.52 4.54 23.39
CA HIS A 287 -6.26 5.25 22.15
C HIS A 287 -4.78 5.57 22.02
N ASP A 288 -4.17 5.26 20.92
CA ASP A 288 -2.71 5.29 20.73
C ASP A 288 -2.11 6.69 20.52
N ARG A 289 -2.94 7.75 20.42
CA ARG A 289 -2.50 9.15 20.26
C ARG A 289 -2.96 10.10 21.36
N TYR A 290 -3.86 9.64 22.23
CA TYR A 290 -4.32 10.36 23.40
C TYR A 290 -4.51 9.40 24.58
N GLY A 291 -3.94 9.72 25.72
CA GLY A 291 -3.86 8.84 26.89
C GLY A 291 -4.68 9.30 28.09
N GLY A 292 -5.47 10.38 28.01
CA GLY A 292 -6.21 10.95 29.13
C GLY A 292 -7.22 9.99 29.78
N GLU A 293 -7.71 9.01 29.05
CA GLU A 293 -8.64 7.97 29.56
C GLU A 293 -7.95 6.78 30.21
N ARG A 294 -6.61 6.68 30.10
CA ARG A 294 -5.83 5.54 30.57
C ARG A 294 -4.67 5.95 31.46
N PRO A 295 -4.95 6.60 32.60
CA PRO A 295 -3.86 7.03 33.50
C PRO A 295 -3.00 5.85 33.95
N GLY A 296 -1.75 6.15 34.32
CA GLY A 296 -0.74 5.16 34.66
C GLY A 296 0.22 4.82 33.51
N GLU A 297 1.17 3.94 33.74
CA GLU A 297 2.21 3.57 32.75
C GLU A 297 1.73 2.62 31.65
N ASN A 298 0.55 2.01 31.84
CA ASN A 298 -0.10 1.10 30.90
C ASN A 298 0.78 -0.08 30.46
N VAL A 299 1.43 -0.75 31.42
CA VAL A 299 2.20 -1.99 31.18
C VAL A 299 1.26 -3.04 30.61
N PHE A 300 1.65 -3.73 29.72
CA PHE A 300 2.36 -4.28 28.70
C PHE A 300 2.18 -3.58 27.32
N SER A 301 1.56 -2.41 27.28
CA SER A 301 1.53 -1.63 26.04
C SER A 301 2.94 -1.25 25.61
N ASP A 302 3.22 -1.32 24.30
CA ASP A 302 4.53 -1.02 23.71
C ASP A 302 5.69 -1.74 24.40
N CYS A 303 5.50 -3.02 24.65
CA CYS A 303 6.42 -3.87 25.38
C CYS A 303 6.96 -5.03 24.53
N LEU A 304 8.18 -5.45 24.87
CA LEU A 304 8.62 -6.79 24.56
C LEU A 304 8.34 -7.68 25.78
N VAL A 305 7.52 -8.70 25.60
CA VAL A 305 7.12 -9.62 26.67
C VAL A 305 7.59 -11.03 26.34
N ALA A 306 8.23 -11.72 27.28
CA ALA A 306 8.55 -13.14 27.17
C ALA A 306 7.58 -13.97 28.02
N VAL A 307 7.06 -15.04 27.42
CA VAL A 307 6.19 -16.01 28.08
C VAL A 307 6.69 -17.43 27.84
N ASP A 308 6.38 -18.37 28.74
CA ASP A 308 6.53 -19.79 28.46
C ASP A 308 5.56 -20.19 27.33
N ALA A 309 6.10 -20.71 26.23
CA ALA A 309 5.33 -20.97 25.02
C ALA A 309 4.25 -22.05 25.20
N ARG A 310 4.40 -22.97 26.18
CA ARG A 310 3.43 -24.07 26.44
C ARG A 310 2.31 -23.64 27.38
N THR A 311 2.61 -22.74 28.33
CA THR A 311 1.70 -22.44 29.45
C THR A 311 1.15 -21.00 29.38
N GLY A 312 1.79 -20.12 28.61
CA GLY A 312 1.50 -18.68 28.59
C GLY A 312 1.92 -17.95 29.87
N GLU A 313 2.64 -18.63 30.79
CA GLU A 313 3.12 -18.01 32.01
C GLU A 313 4.13 -16.91 31.71
N TYR A 314 3.96 -15.77 32.38
CA TYR A 314 4.85 -14.62 32.28
C TYR A 314 6.27 -15.00 32.75
N VAL A 315 7.28 -14.56 31.95
CA VAL A 315 8.70 -14.72 32.29
C VAL A 315 9.33 -13.37 32.63
N TRP A 316 9.34 -12.44 31.67
CA TRP A 316 9.82 -11.06 31.85
C TRP A 316 9.21 -10.15 30.79
N HIS A 317 9.32 -8.84 31.00
CA HIS A 317 9.00 -7.83 30.01
C HIS A 317 9.93 -6.63 30.10
N TYR A 318 9.94 -5.83 29.03
CA TYR A 318 10.51 -4.50 29.03
C TYR A 318 9.60 -3.55 28.27
N GLN A 319 9.19 -2.48 28.93
CA GLN A 319 8.39 -1.43 28.29
C GLN A 319 9.28 -0.50 27.47
N LEU A 320 9.05 -0.46 26.15
CA LEU A 320 9.86 0.30 25.19
C LEU A 320 9.44 1.76 25.12
N ILE A 321 8.21 2.06 25.51
CA ILE A 321 7.62 3.39 25.57
C ILE A 321 6.69 3.44 26.79
N HIS A 322 6.90 4.44 27.65
CA HIS A 322 6.01 4.71 28.77
C HIS A 322 4.83 5.54 28.29
N HIS A 323 3.62 5.14 28.64
CA HIS A 323 2.38 5.88 28.35
C HIS A 323 2.35 6.40 26.90
N THR A 324 2.27 5.47 25.94
CA THR A 324 2.42 5.74 24.51
C THR A 324 1.41 6.76 23.98
N LEU A 325 1.88 7.66 23.08
CA LEU A 325 1.05 8.69 22.44
C LEU A 325 1.38 8.85 20.93
N TRP A 326 2.23 8.01 20.36
CA TRP A 326 2.84 8.24 19.05
C TRP A 326 2.58 7.12 18.04
N ASN A 327 1.76 6.13 18.36
CA ASN A 327 1.61 4.93 17.54
C ASN A 327 2.97 4.28 17.20
N TYR A 328 3.88 4.23 18.18
CA TYR A 328 5.22 3.64 18.00
C TYR A 328 5.30 2.19 18.48
N ASP A 329 4.19 1.47 18.38
CA ASP A 329 4.11 0.04 18.67
C ASP A 329 5.25 -0.74 18.00
N PRO A 330 5.81 -1.79 18.63
CA PRO A 330 6.89 -2.61 18.07
C PRO A 330 6.32 -3.66 17.08
N PRO A 331 6.30 -3.39 15.75
CA PRO A 331 5.65 -4.28 14.79
C PRO A 331 6.53 -5.41 14.28
N ALA A 332 7.85 -5.29 14.49
CA ALA A 332 8.83 -6.23 13.98
C ALA A 332 8.93 -7.47 14.85
N ALA A 333 9.13 -8.63 14.21
CA ALA A 333 9.47 -9.86 14.93
C ALA A 333 10.75 -9.66 15.77
N PRO A 334 10.75 -9.99 17.06
CA PRO A 334 11.98 -10.00 17.87
C PRO A 334 13.01 -10.98 17.27
N ILE A 335 14.25 -10.55 17.10
CA ILE A 335 15.30 -11.38 16.48
C ILE A 335 16.15 -12.00 17.57
N LEU A 336 16.27 -13.33 17.56
CA LEU A 336 17.08 -14.04 18.54
C LEU A 336 18.46 -14.37 17.95
N LEU A 337 19.49 -14.17 18.76
CA LEU A 337 20.87 -14.33 18.31
C LEU A 337 21.77 -14.75 19.47
N ASP A 338 22.77 -15.57 19.16
CA ASP A 338 23.86 -15.89 20.07
C ASP A 338 25.10 -15.11 19.64
N VAL A 339 25.66 -14.32 20.55
CA VAL A 339 26.78 -13.40 20.29
C VAL A 339 27.86 -13.52 21.34
N THR A 340 29.00 -12.89 21.09
CA THR A 340 30.09 -12.79 22.07
C THR A 340 30.30 -11.32 22.45
N ILE A 341 29.95 -10.97 23.68
CA ILE A 341 30.08 -9.58 24.19
C ILE A 341 31.12 -9.57 25.31
N ASP A 342 32.13 -8.72 25.15
CA ASP A 342 33.26 -8.64 26.11
C ASP A 342 33.97 -9.99 26.35
N GLY A 343 33.95 -10.88 25.34
CA GLY A 343 34.56 -12.22 25.42
C GLY A 343 33.68 -13.31 26.06
N GLU A 344 32.46 -12.95 26.46
CA GLU A 344 31.50 -13.88 27.08
C GLU A 344 30.36 -14.21 26.07
N PRO A 345 29.95 -15.48 25.95
CA PRO A 345 28.80 -15.87 25.14
C PRO A 345 27.50 -15.33 25.75
N ARG A 346 26.64 -14.72 24.93
CA ARG A 346 25.34 -14.18 25.34
C ARG A 346 24.25 -14.66 24.42
N LYS A 347 23.14 -15.07 25.01
CA LYS A 347 21.89 -15.32 24.30
C LYS A 347 21.06 -14.03 24.32
N ILE A 348 20.92 -13.35 23.17
CA ILE A 348 20.24 -12.05 23.11
C ILE A 348 18.95 -12.12 22.33
N VAL A 349 18.04 -11.19 22.61
CA VAL A 349 16.90 -10.82 21.76
C VAL A 349 17.03 -9.36 21.38
N VAL A 350 16.82 -9.07 20.11
CA VAL A 350 16.89 -7.72 19.53
C VAL A 350 15.50 -7.31 19.08
N GLN A 351 14.96 -6.23 19.64
CA GLN A 351 13.72 -5.60 19.20
C GLN A 351 14.04 -4.33 18.43
N VAL A 352 13.83 -4.37 17.12
CA VAL A 352 13.88 -3.17 16.27
C VAL A 352 12.53 -2.45 16.32
N THR A 353 12.53 -1.13 16.30
CA THR A 353 11.35 -0.33 16.62
C THR A 353 11.07 0.77 15.60
N LYS A 354 9.83 1.29 15.63
CA LYS A 354 9.41 2.45 14.83
C LYS A 354 10.23 3.71 15.14
N GLN A 355 10.68 3.89 16.39
CA GLN A 355 11.56 5.00 16.79
C GLN A 355 12.97 4.94 16.21
N SER A 356 13.30 3.88 15.46
CA SER A 356 14.62 3.60 14.90
C SER A 356 15.66 3.18 15.94
N TYR A 357 15.22 2.56 17.01
CA TYR A 357 16.10 1.90 17.99
C TYR A 357 16.12 0.39 17.79
N ALA A 358 17.26 -0.23 18.10
CA ALA A 358 17.40 -1.65 18.35
C ALA A 358 17.64 -1.85 19.84
N TYR A 359 16.62 -2.26 20.58
CA TYR A 359 16.75 -2.65 21.98
C TYR A 359 17.29 -4.06 22.07
N VAL A 360 18.26 -4.28 22.96
CA VAL A 360 18.95 -5.57 23.08
C VAL A 360 18.92 -6.05 24.52
N PHE A 361 18.35 -7.23 24.71
CA PHE A 361 18.18 -7.85 26.02
C PHE A 361 18.82 -9.24 26.07
N ASP A 362 19.25 -9.63 27.24
CA ASP A 362 19.46 -11.06 27.54
C ASP A 362 18.11 -11.77 27.41
N ARG A 363 18.01 -12.73 26.46
CA ARG A 363 16.70 -13.32 26.13
C ARG A 363 16.14 -14.25 27.20
N ILE A 364 16.97 -14.63 28.19
CA ILE A 364 16.56 -15.50 29.31
C ILE A 364 15.96 -14.61 30.43
N THR A 365 16.60 -13.47 30.74
CA THR A 365 16.28 -12.68 31.93
C THR A 365 15.56 -11.37 31.63
N GLY A 366 15.62 -10.86 30.40
CA GLY A 366 15.11 -9.54 30.01
C GLY A 366 16.01 -8.39 30.43
N GLU A 367 17.18 -8.65 31.01
CA GLU A 367 18.12 -7.59 31.39
C GLU A 367 18.71 -6.94 30.13
N PRO A 368 18.75 -5.59 30.05
CA PRO A 368 19.38 -4.91 28.93
C PRO A 368 20.87 -5.25 28.83
N ILE A 369 21.32 -5.61 27.62
CA ILE A 369 22.74 -5.89 27.35
C ILE A 369 23.60 -4.62 27.48
N TRP A 370 23.11 -3.51 26.94
CA TRP A 370 23.71 -2.18 27.13
C TRP A 370 22.75 -1.30 27.90
N PRO A 371 23.24 -0.35 28.70
CA PRO A 371 22.37 0.50 29.51
C PRO A 371 21.30 1.19 28.65
N ILE A 372 20.06 1.15 29.13
CA ILE A 372 18.94 1.95 28.65
C ILE A 372 18.75 3.08 29.64
N VAL A 373 18.73 4.32 29.21
CA VAL A 373 18.74 5.50 30.05
C VAL A 373 17.42 6.24 29.93
N GLU A 374 16.77 6.48 31.03
CA GLU A 374 15.62 7.36 31.11
C GLU A 374 16.02 8.79 30.79
N ARG A 375 15.41 9.40 29.77
CA ARG A 375 15.65 10.80 29.40
C ARG A 375 14.34 11.57 29.48
N PRO A 376 14.42 12.87 29.90
CA PRO A 376 13.24 13.71 29.93
C PRO A 376 12.53 13.77 28.57
N ALA A 377 11.21 13.61 28.58
CA ALA A 377 10.32 13.79 27.44
C ALA A 377 9.54 15.11 27.59
N PRO A 378 9.15 15.76 26.47
CA PRO A 378 8.31 16.95 26.53
C PRO A 378 6.94 16.64 27.17
N ALA A 379 6.45 17.56 28.00
CA ALA A 379 5.12 17.45 28.58
C ALA A 379 4.04 17.80 27.55
N SER A 380 2.88 17.16 27.65
CA SER A 380 1.69 17.57 26.91
C SER A 380 1.07 18.81 27.52
N ASP A 381 0.49 19.68 26.71
CA ASP A 381 -0.33 20.82 27.10
C ASP A 381 -1.82 20.63 26.77
N VAL A 382 -2.18 19.45 26.26
CA VAL A 382 -3.56 19.07 25.97
C VAL A 382 -4.27 18.73 27.27
N GLU A 383 -5.47 19.27 27.45
CA GLU A 383 -6.25 19.07 28.67
C GLU A 383 -6.56 17.58 28.92
N GLY A 384 -6.25 17.11 30.11
CA GLY A 384 -6.48 15.71 30.51
C GLY A 384 -5.38 14.75 30.09
N GLU A 385 -4.46 15.14 29.18
CA GLU A 385 -3.38 14.28 28.74
C GLU A 385 -2.25 14.20 29.79
N PHE A 386 -1.74 12.99 29.97
CA PHE A 386 -0.57 12.70 30.81
C PHE A 386 0.53 12.10 29.93
N ALA A 387 1.52 12.89 29.57
CA ALA A 387 2.73 12.37 28.96
C ALA A 387 3.71 11.93 30.05
N SER A 388 4.28 10.72 29.93
CA SER A 388 5.32 10.27 30.88
C SER A 388 6.50 11.25 30.88
N PRO A 389 7.01 11.64 32.06
CA PRO A 389 8.06 12.63 32.17
C PRO A 389 9.41 12.18 31.59
N THR A 390 9.60 10.88 31.42
CA THR A 390 10.80 10.31 30.85
C THR A 390 10.44 9.19 29.87
N GLN A 391 11.36 8.90 28.95
CA GLN A 391 11.26 7.79 28.03
C GLN A 391 12.58 7.00 27.96
N PRO A 392 12.55 5.69 27.73
CA PRO A 392 13.73 4.84 27.68
C PRO A 392 14.49 5.02 26.36
N HIS A 393 15.79 5.29 26.47
CA HIS A 393 16.70 5.44 25.33
C HIS A 393 17.86 4.45 25.45
N PRO A 394 18.00 3.47 24.54
CA PRO A 394 19.16 2.59 24.53
C PRO A 394 20.43 3.40 24.22
N THR A 395 21.51 3.09 24.92
CA THR A 395 22.80 3.73 24.69
C THR A 395 23.56 3.08 23.53
N ARG A 396 23.27 1.81 23.23
CA ARG A 396 23.78 1.01 22.12
C ARG A 396 22.73 -0.03 21.68
N PRO A 397 22.68 -0.32 20.38
CA PRO A 397 23.26 0.44 19.28
C PRO A 397 22.76 1.87 19.22
N ALA A 398 23.47 2.75 18.50
CA ALA A 398 22.95 4.06 18.14
C ALA A 398 21.67 3.92 17.30
N ALA A 399 20.82 4.95 17.28
CA ALA A 399 19.66 4.96 16.40
C ALA A 399 20.09 4.80 14.93
N TYR A 400 19.37 3.97 14.18
CA TYR A 400 19.71 3.66 12.78
C TYR A 400 18.99 4.59 11.77
N ASP A 401 18.19 5.55 12.24
CA ASP A 401 17.63 6.64 11.45
C ASP A 401 17.51 7.91 12.28
N ARG A 402 17.09 9.01 11.66
CA ARG A 402 16.88 10.32 12.28
C ARG A 402 15.73 10.27 13.30
N GLN A 403 15.87 11.03 14.38
CA GLN A 403 14.91 11.09 15.48
C GLN A 403 14.67 12.55 15.90
N GLY A 404 13.37 12.88 16.07
CA GLY A 404 12.95 14.26 16.31
C GLY A 404 13.00 15.08 15.01
N PHE A 405 12.33 16.23 15.00
CA PHE A 405 12.19 17.06 13.81
C PHE A 405 12.44 18.52 14.13
N THR A 406 13.23 19.15 13.30
CA THR A 406 13.51 20.59 13.32
C THR A 406 13.43 21.15 11.90
N GLU A 407 13.38 22.47 11.78
CA GLU A 407 13.43 23.10 10.46
C GLU A 407 14.69 22.74 9.67
N ASP A 408 15.81 22.39 10.32
CA ASP A 408 17.04 21.99 9.63
C ASP A 408 16.90 20.66 8.88
N ASP A 409 15.90 19.85 9.21
CA ASP A 409 15.59 18.60 8.52
C ASP A 409 14.88 18.81 7.19
N LEU A 410 14.28 19.98 6.97
CA LEU A 410 13.54 20.29 5.75
C LEU A 410 14.44 20.32 4.51
N ILE A 411 13.88 19.88 3.37
CA ILE A 411 14.52 19.94 2.06
C ILE A 411 15.07 21.34 1.78
N ASN A 412 16.29 21.41 1.26
CA ASN A 412 17.03 22.66 1.09
C ASN A 412 17.84 22.74 -0.22
N PHE A 413 17.47 21.94 -1.23
CA PHE A 413 18.13 21.94 -2.52
C PHE A 413 18.02 23.27 -3.25
N THR A 414 16.88 23.97 -3.11
CA THR A 414 16.68 25.33 -3.60
C THR A 414 15.94 26.18 -2.58
N PRO A 415 16.09 27.54 -2.61
CA PRO A 415 15.32 28.42 -1.73
C PRO A 415 13.80 28.24 -1.88
N GLU A 416 13.32 27.98 -3.08
CA GLU A 416 11.91 27.81 -3.42
C GLU A 416 11.36 26.53 -2.77
N LEU A 417 12.04 25.39 -2.92
CA LEU A 417 11.67 24.13 -2.24
C LEU A 417 11.70 24.27 -0.71
N ARG A 418 12.70 24.99 -0.18
CA ARG A 418 12.77 25.28 1.25
C ARG A 418 11.57 26.10 1.73
N GLN A 419 11.16 27.10 0.96
CA GLN A 419 10.01 27.95 1.29
C GLN A 419 8.71 27.13 1.25
N GLN A 420 8.49 26.32 0.23
CA GLN A 420 7.34 25.42 0.14
C GLN A 420 7.30 24.44 1.33
N ALA A 421 8.45 23.89 1.72
CA ALA A 421 8.54 22.99 2.86
C ALA A 421 8.18 23.67 4.18
N LEU A 422 8.57 24.92 4.37
CA LEU A 422 8.18 25.72 5.53
C LEU A 422 6.68 26.03 5.55
N GLU A 423 6.10 26.33 4.39
CA GLU A 423 4.65 26.52 4.23
C GLU A 423 3.86 25.26 4.54
N GLU A 424 4.35 24.09 4.10
CA GLU A 424 3.72 22.79 4.41
C GLU A 424 3.76 22.44 5.90
N ILE A 425 4.86 22.73 6.59
CA ILE A 425 4.95 22.57 8.06
C ILE A 425 3.96 23.52 8.77
N GLY A 426 3.85 24.75 8.29
CA GLY A 426 2.95 25.76 8.86
C GLY A 426 3.24 26.02 10.35
N GLU A 427 2.18 26.08 11.16
CA GLU A 427 2.27 26.35 12.61
C GLU A 427 2.41 25.07 13.45
N ARG A 428 2.58 23.89 12.83
CA ARG A 428 2.69 22.63 13.56
C ARG A 428 3.90 22.63 14.47
N ARG A 429 3.72 21.99 15.61
CA ARG A 429 4.77 21.86 16.63
C ARG A 429 5.88 20.94 16.13
N THR A 430 7.12 21.37 16.23
CA THR A 430 8.33 20.57 15.98
C THR A 430 9.11 20.36 17.26
N GLY A 431 9.91 19.30 17.35
CA GLY A 431 10.68 19.04 18.55
C GLY A 431 11.45 17.70 18.54
N PRO A 432 12.01 17.32 19.70
CA PRO A 432 12.72 16.06 19.84
C PRO A 432 11.78 14.85 19.69
N LEU A 433 12.37 13.65 19.57
CA LEU A 433 11.64 12.40 19.68
C LEU A 433 10.73 12.43 20.93
N TYR A 434 9.52 11.92 20.82
CA TYR A 434 8.49 11.95 21.86
C TYR A 434 7.88 13.35 22.15
N THR A 435 7.93 14.28 21.20
CA THR A 435 7.08 15.48 21.28
C THR A 435 5.61 15.03 21.22
N PRO A 436 4.79 15.35 22.25
CA PRO A 436 3.41 14.86 22.31
C PRO A 436 2.53 15.41 21.18
N PRO A 437 1.51 14.66 20.76
CA PRO A 437 0.44 15.17 19.89
C PRO A 437 -0.20 16.44 20.46
N SER A 438 -0.71 17.30 19.59
CA SER A 438 -1.32 18.58 19.96
C SER A 438 -2.53 18.90 19.07
N LEU A 439 -3.29 19.93 19.43
CA LEU A 439 -4.46 20.37 18.66
C LEU A 439 -4.05 21.05 17.36
N GLU A 440 -2.92 21.74 17.32
CA GLU A 440 -2.33 22.34 16.11
C GLU A 440 -1.60 21.32 15.23
N GLY A 441 -1.40 20.13 15.73
CA GLY A 441 -0.58 19.07 15.15
C GLY A 441 0.88 19.12 15.59
N SER A 442 1.45 17.96 15.88
CA SER A 442 2.85 17.80 16.24
C SER A 442 3.57 16.94 15.20
N VAL A 443 4.66 17.47 14.65
CA VAL A 443 5.51 16.73 13.70
C VAL A 443 6.31 15.70 14.45
N GLN A 444 6.21 14.45 14.02
CA GLN A 444 7.02 13.36 14.55
C GLN A 444 7.94 12.79 13.48
N MET A 445 9.18 12.46 13.84
CA MET A 445 10.15 11.78 13.01
C MET A 445 10.99 10.82 13.87
N PRO A 446 10.98 9.53 13.52
CA PRO A 446 10.17 8.90 12.46
C PRO A 446 8.68 9.16 12.64
N GLY A 447 7.90 9.17 11.55
CA GLY A 447 6.44 9.24 11.62
C GLY A 447 5.82 7.94 12.17
N GLU A 448 4.50 7.85 12.23
CA GLU A 448 3.79 6.69 12.81
C GLU A 448 4.07 5.36 12.11
N LEU A 449 4.44 5.39 10.81
CA LEU A 449 4.88 4.22 10.08
C LEU A 449 6.33 3.79 10.40
N GLY A 450 7.00 4.55 11.24
CA GLY A 450 8.31 4.24 11.79
C GLY A 450 9.48 4.29 10.83
N GLY A 451 10.68 4.34 11.35
CA GLY A 451 11.92 4.08 10.62
C GLY A 451 11.98 2.62 10.17
N ALA A 452 11.91 1.66 11.11
CA ALA A 452 11.59 0.28 10.81
C ALA A 452 10.11 0.00 11.05
N ASP A 453 9.62 -1.08 10.43
CA ASP A 453 8.22 -1.49 10.49
C ASP A 453 8.15 -3.03 10.61
N TRP A 454 6.98 -3.64 10.38
CA TRP A 454 6.75 -5.09 10.53
C TRP A 454 7.74 -6.00 9.77
N VAL A 455 8.38 -5.48 8.73
CA VAL A 455 9.42 -6.20 7.99
C VAL A 455 10.58 -6.59 8.92
N GLY A 456 10.97 -5.70 9.84
CA GLY A 456 12.10 -5.94 10.73
C GLY A 456 13.45 -5.94 10.03
N GLY A 457 14.39 -6.69 10.57
CA GLY A 457 15.74 -6.88 10.04
C GLY A 457 16.05 -8.34 9.71
N ALA A 458 17.29 -8.58 9.31
CA ALA A 458 17.89 -9.91 9.17
C ALA A 458 19.22 -9.97 9.90
N VAL A 459 19.62 -11.12 10.38
CA VAL A 459 20.93 -11.29 11.04
C VAL A 459 21.74 -12.39 10.38
N ASP A 460 23.05 -12.21 10.39
CA ASP A 460 24.00 -13.29 10.14
C ASP A 460 24.39 -13.92 11.47
N PRO A 461 23.89 -15.10 11.82
CA PRO A 461 24.20 -15.76 13.11
C PRO A 461 25.65 -16.20 13.22
N THR A 462 26.40 -16.25 12.10
CA THR A 462 27.81 -16.64 12.11
C THR A 462 28.76 -15.50 12.45
N THR A 463 28.34 -14.26 12.18
CA THR A 463 29.15 -13.05 12.43
C THR A 463 28.56 -12.16 13.51
N GLY A 464 27.27 -12.32 13.83
CA GLY A 464 26.57 -11.48 14.78
C GLY A 464 26.16 -10.13 14.22
N VAL A 465 26.01 -9.98 12.89
CA VAL A 465 25.66 -8.72 12.25
C VAL A 465 24.17 -8.64 11.94
N LEU A 466 23.53 -7.58 12.42
CA LEU A 466 22.15 -7.20 12.09
C LEU A 466 22.16 -6.29 10.88
N TYR A 467 21.27 -6.57 9.93
CA TYR A 467 21.00 -5.75 8.74
C TYR A 467 19.57 -5.23 8.79
N ILE A 468 19.39 -3.91 8.74
CA ILE A 468 18.08 -3.28 8.89
C ILE A 468 17.88 -2.17 7.88
N GLY A 469 16.72 -2.21 7.20
CA GLY A 469 16.24 -1.12 6.36
C GLY A 469 15.45 -0.10 7.17
N SER A 470 15.64 1.19 6.87
CA SER A 470 14.87 2.25 7.49
C SER A 470 14.44 3.31 6.50
N LYS A 471 13.36 4.03 6.84
CA LYS A 471 12.80 5.11 6.04
C LYS A 471 12.69 6.39 6.88
N THR A 472 13.14 7.50 6.32
CA THR A 472 12.97 8.83 6.89
C THR A 472 11.74 9.48 6.30
N ARG A 473 10.62 9.38 7.01
CA ARG A 473 9.35 9.96 6.60
C ARG A 473 8.65 10.53 7.83
N PRO A 474 8.68 11.86 8.03
CA PRO A 474 7.89 12.50 9.05
C PRO A 474 6.41 12.51 8.70
N ASP A 475 5.57 12.59 9.71
CA ASP A 475 4.16 12.95 9.61
C ASP A 475 3.78 13.87 10.77
N ALA A 476 2.55 14.34 10.82
CA ALA A 476 2.04 15.10 11.95
C ALA A 476 0.87 14.36 12.60
N THR A 477 0.83 14.34 13.92
CA THR A 477 -0.32 13.85 14.67
C THR A 477 -1.11 15.04 15.21
N ILE A 478 -2.40 15.10 14.81
CA ILE A 478 -3.34 16.15 15.24
C ILE A 478 -4.38 15.50 16.16
N LEU A 479 -4.64 16.13 17.31
CA LEU A 479 -5.75 15.74 18.18
C LEU A 479 -6.99 16.55 17.82
N LEU A 480 -8.09 15.84 17.65
CA LEU A 480 -9.38 16.40 17.30
C LEU A 480 -10.36 16.13 18.45
N PRO A 481 -11.06 17.13 18.95
CA PRO A 481 -12.10 16.93 19.95
C PRO A 481 -13.19 15.96 19.45
N VAL A 482 -13.66 15.09 20.34
CA VAL A 482 -14.74 14.14 20.06
C VAL A 482 -16.03 14.69 20.68
N GLU A 483 -17.07 14.85 19.86
CA GLU A 483 -18.33 15.44 20.30
C GLU A 483 -19.33 14.45 20.91
N ASP A 484 -19.13 13.13 20.68
CA ASP A 484 -20.04 12.11 21.24
C ASP A 484 -19.87 12.02 22.76
N PRO A 485 -20.90 12.38 23.56
CA PRO A 485 -20.82 12.34 25.03
C PRO A 485 -20.73 10.93 25.61
N ASP A 486 -21.03 9.92 24.79
CA ASP A 486 -20.95 8.51 25.16
C ASP A 486 -19.62 7.88 24.73
N ALA A 487 -18.75 8.67 24.04
CA ALA A 487 -17.40 8.23 23.69
C ALA A 487 -16.57 7.92 24.93
N PHE A 488 -15.70 6.92 24.80
CA PHE A 488 -14.73 6.68 25.88
C PHE A 488 -13.58 7.71 25.89
N SER A 489 -13.36 8.44 24.80
CA SER A 489 -12.30 9.44 24.65
C SER A 489 -12.86 10.81 24.30
N VAL A 490 -12.26 11.85 24.87
CA VAL A 490 -12.61 13.26 24.58
C VAL A 490 -11.83 13.82 23.40
N PHE A 491 -10.79 13.11 22.94
CA PHE A 491 -10.03 13.44 21.74
C PHE A 491 -9.86 12.20 20.86
N GLY A 492 -10.03 12.40 19.55
CA GLY A 492 -9.54 11.50 18.51
C GLY A 492 -8.16 11.93 18.02
N GLY A 493 -7.35 11.02 17.54
CA GLY A 493 -6.06 11.34 16.92
C GLY A 493 -6.05 11.02 15.44
N ARG A 494 -5.50 11.91 14.64
CA ARG A 494 -5.32 11.70 13.20
C ARG A 494 -3.87 11.90 12.82
N ALA A 495 -3.29 10.91 12.12
CA ALA A 495 -2.04 11.14 11.41
C ALA A 495 -2.32 11.93 10.14
N GLN A 496 -1.57 12.98 9.93
CA GLN A 496 -1.56 13.74 8.70
C GLN A 496 -0.21 13.54 8.00
N PHE A 497 -0.26 12.88 6.87
CA PHE A 497 0.91 12.77 6.01
C PHE A 497 1.12 14.11 5.30
N PHE A 498 2.36 14.58 5.29
CA PHE A 498 2.69 15.79 4.57
C PHE A 498 2.52 15.59 3.07
N GLY A 499 1.95 16.60 2.41
CA GLY A 499 1.91 16.70 0.97
C GLY A 499 3.32 16.63 0.40
N SER A 500 3.46 16.09 -0.79
CA SER A 500 4.73 16.15 -1.47
C SER A 500 4.92 17.52 -2.09
N LEU A 501 6.16 17.95 -2.14
CA LEU A 501 6.56 19.14 -2.90
C LEU A 501 6.69 18.76 -4.39
N ASP A 502 5.54 18.63 -5.07
CA ASP A 502 5.45 18.11 -6.45
C ASP A 502 6.11 16.71 -6.63
N GLY A 503 6.02 15.87 -5.60
CA GLY A 503 6.62 14.53 -5.60
C GLY A 503 7.92 14.41 -4.82
N LEU A 504 8.52 15.48 -4.33
CA LEU A 504 9.69 15.43 -3.48
C LEU A 504 9.30 15.28 -2.01
N PRO A 505 9.99 14.45 -1.24
CA PRO A 505 9.79 14.39 0.21
C PRO A 505 10.11 15.71 0.91
N LEU A 506 9.42 15.97 2.01
CA LEU A 506 9.57 17.18 2.81
C LEU A 506 10.97 17.40 3.38
N THR A 507 11.72 16.32 3.61
CA THR A 507 13.01 16.34 4.30
C THR A 507 14.21 16.31 3.36
N THR A 508 15.38 16.64 3.90
CA THR A 508 16.65 16.34 3.22
C THR A 508 16.88 14.82 3.11
N PRO A 509 17.52 14.32 2.02
CA PRO A 509 17.88 12.92 1.92
C PRO A 509 18.99 12.52 2.93
N PRO A 510 19.28 11.20 3.06
CA PRO A 510 18.68 10.08 2.37
C PRO A 510 17.28 9.77 2.91
N TYR A 511 16.34 9.45 2.00
CA TYR A 511 14.95 9.13 2.36
C TYR A 511 14.78 7.68 2.82
N GLY A 512 15.63 6.79 2.33
CA GLY A 512 15.73 5.40 2.77
C GLY A 512 17.17 4.97 2.90
N ARG A 513 17.44 4.09 3.83
CA ARG A 513 18.78 3.58 4.10
C ARG A 513 18.77 2.14 4.57
N PHE A 514 19.94 1.52 4.47
CA PHE A 514 20.20 0.20 5.01
C PHE A 514 21.41 0.26 5.92
N THR A 515 21.29 -0.28 7.13
CA THR A 515 22.34 -0.19 8.16
C THR A 515 22.76 -1.59 8.60
N ALA A 516 24.07 -1.85 8.68
CA ALA A 516 24.63 -3.02 9.31
C ALA A 516 25.16 -2.68 10.70
N ILE A 517 24.79 -3.48 11.69
CA ILE A 517 25.14 -3.26 13.11
C ILE A 517 25.78 -4.54 13.64
N ASP A 518 26.99 -4.44 14.19
CA ASP A 518 27.64 -5.54 14.89
C ASP A 518 27.03 -5.72 16.27
N MET A 519 26.29 -6.79 16.47
CA MET A 519 25.61 -7.11 17.73
C MET A 519 26.57 -7.64 18.82
N ASN A 520 27.83 -7.90 18.50
CA ASN A 520 28.85 -8.19 19.50
C ASN A 520 29.33 -6.92 20.22
N THR A 521 29.25 -5.76 19.53
CA THR A 521 29.77 -4.48 20.04
C THR A 521 28.70 -3.39 20.15
N GLY A 522 27.60 -3.50 19.42
CA GLY A 522 26.57 -2.48 19.27
C GLY A 522 26.97 -1.31 18.36
N GLU A 523 28.04 -1.48 17.56
CA GLU A 523 28.53 -0.41 16.67
C GLU A 523 27.97 -0.57 15.25
N HIS A 524 27.68 0.54 14.57
CA HIS A 524 27.36 0.53 13.15
C HIS A 524 28.61 0.23 12.33
N LEU A 525 28.52 -0.78 11.45
CA LEU A 525 29.61 -1.16 10.54
C LEU A 525 29.59 -0.30 9.29
N TRP A 526 28.42 -0.16 8.69
CA TRP A 526 28.18 0.67 7.54
C TRP A 526 26.72 1.07 7.45
N MET A 527 26.48 2.15 6.72
CA MET A 527 25.16 2.63 6.34
C MET A 527 25.20 3.05 4.89
N ARG A 528 24.19 2.69 4.11
CA ARG A 528 24.06 3.10 2.70
C ARG A 528 22.67 3.64 2.41
N THR A 529 22.57 4.52 1.42
CA THR A 529 21.30 4.92 0.82
C THR A 529 20.66 3.72 0.12
N MET A 530 19.36 3.53 0.26
CA MET A 530 18.63 2.44 -0.37
C MET A 530 17.65 2.97 -1.42
N GLY A 531 17.85 2.49 -2.65
CA GLY A 531 17.09 2.94 -3.83
C GLY A 531 17.62 4.23 -4.43
N THR A 532 17.22 4.49 -5.67
CA THR A 532 17.66 5.66 -6.46
C THR A 532 17.10 6.95 -5.87
N GLY A 533 15.83 6.95 -5.52
CA GLY A 533 15.12 8.15 -5.10
C GLY A 533 14.79 9.07 -6.30
N PRO A 534 14.11 10.21 -6.06
CA PRO A 534 13.63 11.10 -7.11
C PRO A 534 14.74 11.98 -7.71
N VAL A 535 15.91 11.40 -8.08
CA VAL A 535 17.06 12.14 -8.60
C VAL A 535 16.78 12.87 -9.92
N ASN A 536 15.85 12.36 -10.71
CA ASN A 536 15.45 12.91 -12.00
C ASN A 536 14.33 13.95 -11.90
N HIS A 537 13.96 14.35 -10.68
CA HIS A 537 12.88 15.34 -10.50
C HIS A 537 13.27 16.69 -11.13
N PRO A 538 12.36 17.35 -11.92
CA PRO A 538 12.69 18.59 -12.63
C PRO A 538 13.15 19.73 -11.72
N ALA A 539 12.59 19.82 -10.51
CA ALA A 539 13.02 20.84 -9.54
C ALA A 539 14.48 20.65 -9.10
N LEU A 540 15.05 19.45 -9.32
CA LEU A 540 16.43 19.12 -8.99
C LEU A 540 17.38 19.24 -10.20
N ALA A 541 16.88 19.41 -11.43
CA ALA A 541 17.68 19.41 -12.67
C ALA A 541 18.84 20.42 -12.69
N ASN A 542 18.75 21.49 -11.91
CA ASN A 542 19.78 22.54 -11.83
C ASN A 542 20.56 22.53 -10.51
N VAL A 543 20.42 21.50 -9.69
CA VAL A 543 21.14 21.34 -8.43
C VAL A 543 22.50 20.74 -8.72
N GLY A 544 23.58 21.53 -8.51
CA GLY A 544 24.94 21.20 -8.98
C GLY A 544 25.63 20.06 -8.24
N ASP A 545 25.29 19.80 -6.99
CA ASP A 545 25.94 18.78 -6.13
C ASP A 545 24.91 17.76 -5.62
N LEU A 546 24.00 17.33 -6.50
CA LEU A 546 23.00 16.31 -6.16
C LEU A 546 23.71 14.97 -5.94
N PRO A 547 23.43 14.24 -4.84
CA PRO A 547 23.92 12.87 -4.66
C PRO A 547 23.43 11.94 -5.80
N GLU A 548 24.24 10.93 -6.14
CA GLU A 548 23.85 9.92 -7.16
C GLU A 548 22.56 9.20 -6.80
N THR A 549 22.30 9.01 -5.51
CA THR A 549 21.09 8.41 -5.00
C THR A 549 20.56 9.19 -3.80
N LEU A 550 19.24 9.40 -3.76
CA LEU A 550 18.55 10.07 -2.65
C LEU A 550 17.86 9.06 -1.71
N GLY A 551 17.69 7.81 -2.17
CA GLY A 551 16.94 6.76 -1.46
C GLY A 551 15.43 6.92 -1.58
N TRP A 552 14.71 5.85 -1.28
CA TRP A 552 13.26 5.86 -1.19
C TRP A 552 12.79 5.62 0.25
N ALA A 553 11.84 6.40 0.70
CA ALA A 553 11.17 6.17 1.99
C ALA A 553 10.21 4.97 1.91
N ALA A 554 10.76 3.79 1.64
CA ALA A 554 10.02 2.54 1.44
C ALA A 554 10.51 1.45 2.38
N ARG A 555 9.67 0.44 2.66
CA ARG A 555 10.10 -0.77 3.37
C ARG A 555 11.07 -1.56 2.51
N SER A 556 12.07 -2.14 3.14
CA SER A 556 13.08 -2.97 2.47
C SER A 556 13.10 -4.36 3.12
N PHE A 557 13.13 -5.41 2.29
CA PHE A 557 13.02 -6.80 2.70
C PHE A 557 14.37 -7.50 2.56
N PRO A 558 15.07 -7.76 3.68
CA PRO A 558 16.38 -8.41 3.66
C PRO A 558 16.29 -9.94 3.68
N LEU A 559 17.32 -10.58 3.10
CA LEU A 559 17.63 -12.00 3.21
C LEU A 559 19.14 -12.17 3.26
N VAL A 560 19.68 -12.90 4.25
CA VAL A 560 21.11 -13.10 4.44
C VAL A 560 21.53 -14.53 4.05
N THR A 561 22.62 -14.61 3.31
CA THR A 561 23.32 -15.87 3.00
C THR A 561 24.76 -15.82 3.52
N PRO A 562 25.54 -16.90 3.47
CA PRO A 562 26.95 -16.88 3.88
C PRO A 562 27.79 -15.80 3.19
N ASP A 563 27.49 -15.45 1.93
CA ASP A 563 28.28 -14.53 1.11
C ASP A 563 27.61 -13.19 0.81
N LEU A 564 26.28 -13.13 0.77
CA LEU A 564 25.53 -12.00 0.24
C LEU A 564 24.40 -11.55 1.20
N LEU A 565 24.05 -10.27 1.08
CA LEU A 565 22.79 -9.72 1.57
C LEU A 565 21.93 -9.40 0.35
N PHE A 566 20.77 -10.05 0.27
CA PHE A 566 19.75 -9.72 -0.73
C PHE A 566 18.74 -8.76 -0.15
N VAL A 567 18.31 -7.80 -0.96
CA VAL A 567 17.31 -6.80 -0.54
C VAL A 567 16.35 -6.54 -1.70
N THR A 568 15.07 -6.46 -1.41
CA THR A 568 14.05 -5.88 -2.29
C THR A 568 13.35 -4.74 -1.58
N MET A 569 12.56 -3.94 -2.30
CA MET A 569 11.85 -2.79 -1.74
C MET A 569 10.37 -2.81 -2.11
N GLU A 570 9.57 -2.25 -1.22
CA GLU A 570 8.18 -1.90 -1.49
C GLU A 570 8.10 -0.71 -2.47
N ASP A 571 7.00 -0.61 -3.21
CA ASP A 571 6.77 0.54 -4.09
C ASP A 571 6.78 1.83 -3.25
N PRO A 572 7.67 2.79 -3.56
CA PRO A 572 7.76 4.04 -2.84
C PRO A 572 6.46 4.85 -2.84
N ARG A 573 5.61 4.68 -3.85
CA ARG A 573 4.31 5.34 -3.97
C ARG A 573 3.30 4.86 -2.92
N SER A 574 3.51 3.69 -2.32
CA SER A 574 2.68 3.19 -1.22
C SER A 574 2.58 4.15 -0.05
N PHE A 575 3.54 5.04 0.11
CA PHE A 575 3.65 5.99 1.21
C PHE A 575 3.65 7.44 0.75
N ASN A 576 3.58 7.67 -0.54
CA ASN A 576 3.58 9.02 -1.10
C ASN A 576 2.53 9.06 -2.21
N PRO A 577 1.29 9.47 -1.90
CA PRO A 577 0.17 9.45 -2.85
C PRO A 577 0.31 10.43 -4.00
N VAL A 578 1.44 11.16 -4.08
CA VAL A 578 1.65 12.08 -5.19
C VAL A 578 1.94 11.30 -6.45
N GLU A 579 0.94 11.18 -7.26
CA GLU A 579 1.03 10.74 -8.64
C GLU A 579 1.68 11.84 -9.48
N GLY A 580 2.83 11.53 -10.05
CA GLY A 580 3.50 12.43 -10.97
C GLY A 580 4.47 11.66 -11.84
N PRO A 581 4.78 12.16 -13.04
CA PRO A 581 5.71 11.50 -13.97
C PRO A 581 7.13 11.36 -13.44
N TYR A 582 7.41 11.89 -12.25
CA TYR A 582 8.73 11.94 -11.63
C TYR A 582 9.06 10.75 -10.73
N PHE A 583 8.10 9.84 -10.49
CA PHE A 583 8.29 8.57 -9.78
C PHE A 583 8.60 7.40 -10.73
N VAL A 584 9.35 7.66 -11.77
CA VAL A 584 9.58 6.73 -12.88
C VAL A 584 10.40 5.52 -12.46
N GLN A 585 11.27 5.66 -11.48
CA GLN A 585 12.12 4.58 -10.99
C GLN A 585 11.60 4.02 -9.68
N ARG A 586 10.91 2.86 -9.74
CA ARG A 586 10.36 2.18 -8.57
C ARG A 586 11.37 1.31 -7.85
N ASP A 587 12.56 1.12 -8.44
CA ASP A 587 13.57 0.16 -7.98
C ASP A 587 12.98 -1.23 -7.70
N ALA A 588 12.10 -1.72 -8.59
CA ALA A 588 11.50 -3.03 -8.54
C ALA A 588 12.54 -4.10 -8.89
N SER A 589 13.46 -4.33 -7.99
CA SER A 589 14.66 -5.16 -8.23
C SER A 589 15.01 -6.00 -7.01
N LEU A 590 15.65 -7.13 -7.28
CA LEU A 590 16.39 -7.90 -6.29
C LEU A 590 17.84 -7.41 -6.29
N PHE A 591 18.22 -6.65 -5.26
CA PHE A 591 19.59 -6.17 -5.07
C PHE A 591 20.40 -7.22 -4.33
N ALA A 592 21.60 -7.53 -4.83
CA ALA A 592 22.60 -8.34 -4.14
C ALA A 592 23.74 -7.44 -3.66
N LEU A 593 23.94 -7.41 -2.35
CA LEU A 593 24.93 -6.57 -1.69
C LEU A 593 26.05 -7.40 -1.08
N ASP A 594 27.27 -6.85 -1.08
CA ASP A 594 28.33 -7.31 -0.20
C ASP A 594 27.94 -7.02 1.25
N LYS A 595 27.66 -8.06 2.02
CA LYS A 595 27.17 -7.90 3.39
C LYS A 595 28.20 -7.23 4.33
N THR A 596 29.49 -7.25 3.96
CA THR A 596 30.57 -6.65 4.77
C THR A 596 30.72 -5.15 4.57
N THR A 597 30.45 -4.66 3.34
CA THR A 597 30.67 -3.26 2.96
C THR A 597 29.40 -2.51 2.60
N GLY A 598 28.29 -3.21 2.37
CA GLY A 598 27.06 -2.65 1.83
C GLY A 598 27.11 -2.30 0.34
N SER A 599 28.22 -2.60 -0.36
CA SER A 599 28.35 -2.29 -1.79
C SER A 599 27.44 -3.18 -2.63
N GLN A 600 26.78 -2.63 -3.63
CA GLN A 600 25.98 -3.39 -4.58
C GLN A 600 26.88 -4.21 -5.49
N ILE A 601 26.59 -5.50 -5.64
CA ILE A 601 27.33 -6.44 -6.49
C ILE A 601 26.53 -6.71 -7.76
N ALA A 602 25.22 -6.92 -7.63
CA ALA A 602 24.35 -7.20 -8.76
C ALA A 602 22.94 -6.66 -8.47
N GLU A 603 22.20 -6.52 -9.55
CA GLU A 603 20.79 -6.15 -9.54
C GLU A 603 20.05 -7.00 -10.57
N LEU A 604 18.95 -7.60 -10.15
CA LEU A 604 18.04 -8.32 -11.02
C LEU A 604 16.70 -7.61 -10.97
N PRO A 605 16.26 -6.96 -12.05
CA PRO A 605 14.93 -6.39 -12.13
C PRO A 605 13.83 -7.43 -11.91
N LEU A 606 12.79 -7.07 -11.17
CA LEU A 606 11.59 -7.86 -10.91
C LEU A 606 10.39 -7.27 -11.66
N PRO A 607 9.37 -8.08 -11.95
CA PRO A 607 8.17 -7.59 -12.65
C PRO A 607 7.41 -6.49 -11.89
N ASP A 608 7.46 -6.50 -10.55
CA ASP A 608 6.88 -5.47 -9.70
C ASP A 608 7.61 -5.42 -8.34
N ASN A 609 7.29 -4.40 -7.54
CA ASN A 609 7.83 -4.23 -6.21
C ASN A 609 7.35 -5.34 -5.26
N THR A 610 8.15 -5.58 -4.24
CA THR A 610 7.89 -6.59 -3.20
C THR A 610 7.02 -5.98 -2.10
N TYR A 611 5.98 -6.70 -1.68
CA TYR A 611 5.15 -6.32 -0.54
C TYR A 611 5.18 -7.34 0.60
N GLY A 612 5.66 -8.55 0.33
CA GLY A 612 5.93 -9.59 1.32
C GLY A 612 7.42 -9.80 1.56
N GLY A 613 7.82 -11.00 1.97
CA GLY A 613 9.22 -11.29 2.29
C GLY A 613 10.02 -11.89 1.12
N LEU A 614 11.35 -11.71 1.20
CA LEU A 614 12.28 -12.57 0.51
C LEU A 614 12.45 -13.87 1.28
N PHE A 615 12.58 -14.97 0.56
CA PHE A 615 12.88 -16.27 1.14
C PHE A 615 13.79 -17.10 0.22
N SER A 616 14.50 -18.06 0.77
CA SER A 616 15.39 -18.92 -0.01
C SER A 616 15.31 -20.35 0.49
N TYR A 617 15.39 -21.31 -0.45
CA TYR A 617 15.26 -22.72 -0.18
C TYR A 617 16.10 -23.56 -1.14
N MET A 618 16.26 -24.84 -0.81
CA MET A 618 16.85 -25.85 -1.69
C MET A 618 15.77 -26.82 -2.16
N ALA A 619 15.66 -27.04 -3.45
CA ALA A 619 14.84 -28.09 -4.02
C ALA A 619 15.64 -28.79 -5.14
N GLU A 620 15.56 -30.10 -5.23
CA GLU A 620 16.31 -30.90 -6.20
C GLU A 620 17.82 -30.56 -6.33
N GLY A 621 18.43 -30.22 -5.17
CA GLY A 621 19.86 -29.88 -5.10
C GLY A 621 20.21 -28.55 -5.75
N ARG A 622 19.24 -27.63 -5.89
CA ARG A 622 19.40 -26.26 -6.41
C ARG A 622 18.91 -25.25 -5.37
N GLN A 623 19.66 -24.16 -5.22
CA GLN A 623 19.24 -23.02 -4.43
C GLN A 623 18.33 -22.11 -5.25
N TYR A 624 17.23 -21.70 -4.62
CA TYR A 624 16.27 -20.74 -5.14
C TYR A 624 16.17 -19.55 -4.19
N ILE A 625 15.94 -18.38 -4.75
CA ILE A 625 15.50 -17.18 -4.03
C ILE A 625 14.15 -16.79 -4.57
N ALA A 626 13.24 -16.43 -3.70
CA ALA A 626 11.89 -16.08 -4.11
C ALA A 626 11.43 -14.77 -3.45
N ALA A 627 10.56 -14.07 -4.15
CA ALA A 627 9.93 -12.83 -3.71
C ALA A 627 8.41 -12.89 -3.96
N THR A 628 7.66 -12.27 -3.09
CA THR A 628 6.23 -12.02 -3.30
C THR A 628 6.04 -10.58 -3.74
N ILE A 629 5.44 -10.39 -4.91
CA ILE A 629 5.35 -9.10 -5.59
C ILE A 629 3.91 -8.75 -5.96
N GLY A 630 3.66 -7.49 -6.24
CA GLY A 630 2.41 -7.02 -6.84
C GLY A 630 1.21 -6.99 -5.88
N GLY A 631 0.01 -6.88 -6.46
CA GLY A 631 -1.25 -6.78 -5.73
C GLY A 631 -1.73 -5.34 -5.51
N ASP A 632 -1.18 -4.39 -6.26
CA ASP A 632 -1.67 -3.00 -6.33
C ASP A 632 -2.16 -2.74 -7.77
N LYS A 633 -1.27 -2.29 -8.64
CA LYS A 633 -1.58 -2.06 -10.07
C LYS A 633 -1.37 -3.29 -10.95
N GLN A 634 -0.59 -4.25 -10.47
CA GLN A 634 -0.34 -5.54 -11.13
C GLN A 634 -0.87 -6.69 -10.27
N PRO A 635 -1.28 -7.81 -10.88
CA PRO A 635 -1.64 -8.99 -10.12
C PRO A 635 -0.55 -9.42 -9.15
N ALA A 636 -0.96 -9.88 -7.97
CA ALA A 636 -0.04 -10.43 -6.99
C ALA A 636 0.57 -11.75 -7.49
N GLU A 637 1.89 -11.91 -7.35
CA GLU A 637 2.63 -13.08 -7.83
C GLU A 637 3.71 -13.56 -6.86
N ILE A 638 4.09 -14.82 -7.02
CA ILE A 638 5.33 -15.38 -6.47
C ILE A 638 6.32 -15.47 -7.62
N VAL A 639 7.48 -14.85 -7.47
CA VAL A 639 8.56 -14.89 -8.45
C VAL A 639 9.74 -15.64 -7.85
N VAL A 640 10.23 -16.65 -8.57
CA VAL A 640 11.35 -17.49 -8.12
C VAL A 640 12.51 -17.37 -9.07
N VAL A 641 13.67 -17.06 -8.52
CA VAL A 641 14.91 -16.84 -9.25
C VAL A 641 15.98 -17.86 -8.84
N GLY A 642 16.91 -18.13 -9.74
CA GLY A 642 18.05 -18.99 -9.50
C GLY A 642 19.07 -18.94 -10.62
N VAL A 643 20.21 -19.62 -10.45
CA VAL A 643 21.21 -19.76 -11.50
C VAL A 643 20.69 -20.75 -12.53
N PRO A 644 20.54 -20.37 -13.83
CA PRO A 644 20.03 -21.27 -14.86
C PRO A 644 20.88 -22.53 -15.05
N ARG A 645 20.23 -23.66 -15.32
CA ARG A 645 20.89 -24.92 -15.69
C ARG A 645 20.57 -25.28 -17.12
N SER A 646 21.44 -26.06 -17.75
CA SER A 646 21.17 -26.59 -19.10
C SER A 646 19.93 -27.49 -19.08
N GLY A 647 18.93 -27.12 -19.88
CA GLY A 647 17.66 -27.83 -19.97
C GLY A 647 16.51 -27.22 -19.14
N ASP A 648 16.76 -26.13 -18.43
CA ASP A 648 15.68 -25.34 -17.84
C ASP A 648 14.77 -24.80 -18.95
N ASP A 649 13.45 -25.01 -18.80
CA ASP A 649 12.42 -24.37 -19.61
C ASP A 649 12.09 -23.02 -18.93
N LEU A 650 12.90 -22.03 -19.23
CA LEU A 650 12.71 -20.71 -18.65
C LEU A 650 11.46 -20.07 -19.21
N PRO A 651 10.67 -19.33 -18.41
CA PRO A 651 9.53 -18.59 -18.93
C PRO A 651 9.94 -17.73 -20.13
N PRO A 652 9.12 -17.57 -21.15
CA PRO A 652 9.42 -16.70 -22.30
C PRO A 652 9.77 -15.26 -21.91
N GLU A 653 9.28 -14.83 -20.75
CA GLU A 653 9.51 -13.53 -20.09
C GLU A 653 10.69 -13.57 -19.10
N ALA A 654 11.43 -14.68 -19.04
CA ALA A 654 12.60 -14.75 -18.16
C ALA A 654 13.67 -13.76 -18.65
N TRP A 655 14.09 -12.90 -17.75
CA TRP A 655 15.05 -11.80 -17.97
C TRP A 655 16.38 -12.20 -18.68
N ALA A 656 16.64 -13.48 -18.86
CA ALA A 656 17.81 -14.00 -19.52
C ALA A 656 17.71 -14.10 -21.03
N GLY A 657 16.60 -13.76 -21.63
CA GLY A 657 16.36 -14.11 -23.03
C GLY A 657 15.59 -13.08 -23.83
N TYR A 658 15.56 -11.83 -23.40
CA TYR A 658 15.13 -10.79 -24.33
C TYR A 658 16.05 -10.86 -25.56
N PRO A 659 15.48 -10.85 -26.76
CA PRO A 659 16.29 -10.75 -27.97
C PRO A 659 17.26 -9.61 -27.79
N ALA A 660 18.51 -9.79 -28.18
CA ALA A 660 19.48 -8.70 -28.16
C ALA A 660 18.82 -7.48 -28.79
N GLU A 661 18.76 -6.37 -28.06
CA GLU A 661 18.23 -5.12 -28.59
C GLU A 661 18.92 -4.78 -29.88
N HIS A 662 18.20 -4.16 -30.78
CA HIS A 662 18.83 -3.64 -31.99
C HIS A 662 19.88 -2.60 -31.56
N PRO A 663 21.16 -2.70 -32.02
CA PRO A 663 22.27 -1.86 -31.53
C PRO A 663 22.03 -0.33 -31.61
N ALA A 664 21.06 0.10 -32.44
CA ALA A 664 20.70 1.50 -32.59
C ALA A 664 19.39 1.85 -31.89
N PHE A 665 18.83 0.96 -31.04
CA PHE A 665 17.54 1.21 -30.39
C PHE A 665 17.62 2.36 -29.39
N GLU A 666 18.61 2.38 -28.52
CA GLU A 666 18.86 3.47 -27.57
C GLU A 666 19.06 4.83 -28.28
N GLU A 667 19.82 4.81 -29.40
CA GLU A 667 20.01 6.02 -30.21
C GLU A 667 18.68 6.53 -30.80
N ALA A 668 17.80 5.62 -31.23
CA ALA A 668 16.48 5.99 -31.74
C ALA A 668 15.61 6.62 -30.64
N VAL A 669 15.58 6.02 -29.43
CA VAL A 669 14.86 6.56 -28.28
C VAL A 669 15.41 7.95 -27.90
N ALA A 670 16.73 8.09 -27.81
CA ALA A 670 17.35 9.41 -27.51
C ALA A 670 17.00 10.49 -28.55
N ARG A 671 16.87 10.12 -29.83
CA ARG A 671 16.42 11.07 -30.88
C ARG A 671 14.96 11.43 -30.74
N ILE A 672 14.11 10.49 -30.36
CA ILE A 672 12.68 10.76 -30.04
C ILE A 672 12.61 11.75 -28.89
N ASP A 673 13.31 11.49 -27.80
CA ASP A 673 13.29 12.35 -26.59
C ASP A 673 13.84 13.76 -26.88
N ALA A 674 14.83 13.86 -27.74
CA ALA A 674 15.39 15.14 -28.19
C ALA A 674 14.52 15.88 -29.24
N GLY A 675 13.45 15.27 -29.76
CA GLY A 675 12.67 15.82 -30.88
C GLY A 675 13.41 15.88 -32.21
N ASP A 676 14.48 15.07 -32.37
CA ASP A 676 15.35 15.08 -33.58
C ASP A 676 14.71 14.24 -34.70
N ALA A 677 13.70 14.80 -35.34
CA ALA A 677 12.97 14.18 -36.43
C ALA A 677 13.86 13.79 -37.62
N ALA A 678 14.78 14.69 -38.02
CA ALA A 678 15.68 14.46 -39.14
C ALA A 678 16.70 13.34 -38.85
N GLY A 679 17.23 13.31 -37.62
CA GLY A 679 18.11 12.25 -37.16
C GLY A 679 17.43 10.91 -37.05
N LEU A 680 16.19 10.87 -36.57
CA LEU A 680 15.40 9.65 -36.49
C LEU A 680 15.10 9.09 -37.90
N ASP A 681 14.63 9.90 -38.83
CA ASP A 681 14.38 9.49 -40.23
C ASP A 681 15.64 8.94 -40.90
N SER A 682 16.80 9.59 -40.69
CA SER A 682 18.10 9.14 -41.22
C SER A 682 18.50 7.79 -40.63
N LEU A 683 18.30 7.61 -39.33
CA LEU A 683 18.63 6.36 -38.61
C LEU A 683 17.77 5.19 -39.09
N LEU A 684 16.46 5.41 -39.24
CA LEU A 684 15.50 4.39 -39.71
C LEU A 684 15.77 4.00 -41.17
N ARG A 685 16.21 4.92 -42.02
CA ARG A 685 16.66 4.60 -43.41
C ARG A 685 17.92 3.73 -43.44
N ALA A 686 18.82 3.99 -42.50
CA ALA A 686 20.08 3.20 -42.40
C ALA A 686 19.80 1.79 -41.79
N ALA A 687 18.81 1.66 -40.94
CA ALA A 687 18.46 0.43 -40.22
C ALA A 687 16.91 0.19 -40.24
N PRO A 688 16.34 -0.25 -41.35
CA PRO A 688 14.88 -0.37 -41.49
C PRO A 688 14.23 -1.34 -40.48
N GLY A 689 14.97 -2.34 -40.01
CA GLY A 689 14.48 -3.28 -38.98
C GLY A 689 14.28 -2.66 -37.61
N LEU A 690 14.87 -1.49 -37.37
CA LEU A 690 14.83 -0.79 -36.10
C LEU A 690 13.43 -0.28 -35.72
N VAL A 691 12.59 0.07 -36.72
CA VAL A 691 11.27 0.66 -36.48
C VAL A 691 10.34 -0.24 -35.65
N ASN A 692 10.48 -1.56 -35.79
CA ASN A 692 9.71 -2.56 -35.06
C ASN A 692 10.59 -3.42 -34.11
N ALA A 693 11.83 -2.99 -33.84
CA ALA A 693 12.65 -3.60 -32.82
C ALA A 693 12.03 -3.33 -31.44
N ALA A 694 12.14 -4.31 -30.56
CA ALA A 694 11.67 -4.20 -29.18
C ALA A 694 12.83 -3.81 -28.26
N GLY A 695 12.57 -2.91 -27.32
CA GLY A 695 13.52 -2.46 -26.30
C GLY A 695 13.19 -3.09 -24.95
N TYR A 696 14.21 -3.56 -24.28
CA TYR A 696 14.08 -4.24 -22.99
C TYR A 696 14.99 -3.64 -21.92
N ASP A 697 15.75 -2.61 -22.28
CA ASP A 697 16.64 -1.96 -21.34
C ASP A 697 15.86 -1.36 -20.17
N HIS A 698 16.25 -1.72 -18.96
CA HIS A 698 15.59 -1.28 -17.73
C HIS A 698 15.74 0.23 -17.50
N ASP A 699 16.86 0.81 -17.92
CA ASP A 699 17.11 2.24 -17.77
C ASP A 699 16.27 3.06 -18.75
N LEU A 700 15.98 2.49 -19.93
CA LEU A 700 15.09 3.10 -20.91
C LEU A 700 13.60 2.90 -20.57
N PHE A 701 13.27 1.73 -20.02
CA PHE A 701 11.90 1.32 -19.70
C PHE A 701 11.79 0.83 -18.25
N PRO A 702 11.86 1.74 -17.30
CA PRO A 702 11.78 1.39 -15.87
C PRO A 702 10.44 0.79 -15.48
N LEU A 703 9.36 1.09 -16.24
CA LEU A 703 8.04 0.54 -15.99
C LEU A 703 7.89 -0.83 -16.66
N PRO A 704 7.45 -1.87 -15.92
CA PRO A 704 7.25 -3.21 -16.47
C PRO A 704 6.37 -3.21 -17.73
N GLN A 705 5.29 -2.44 -17.75
CA GLN A 705 4.37 -2.34 -18.89
C GLN A 705 4.99 -1.78 -20.18
N LEU A 706 6.16 -1.15 -20.09
CA LEU A 706 6.88 -0.65 -21.27
C LEU A 706 7.98 -1.60 -21.74
N ARG A 707 8.26 -2.69 -21.04
CA ARG A 707 9.26 -3.67 -21.46
C ARG A 707 8.81 -4.36 -22.73
N GLY A 708 9.73 -4.54 -23.65
CA GLY A 708 9.40 -4.99 -25.00
C GLY A 708 8.70 -3.93 -25.83
N ALA A 709 8.69 -2.68 -25.36
CA ALA A 709 8.16 -1.56 -26.10
C ALA A 709 8.91 -1.37 -27.42
N ARG A 710 8.18 -1.03 -28.47
CA ARG A 710 8.72 -0.60 -29.75
C ARG A 710 8.76 0.92 -29.78
N LEU A 711 9.42 1.51 -30.78
CA LEU A 711 9.54 2.97 -30.89
C LEU A 711 8.17 3.69 -30.89
N VAL A 712 7.10 3.05 -31.35
CA VAL A 712 5.74 3.62 -31.29
C VAL A 712 5.21 3.75 -29.87
N HIS A 713 5.59 2.86 -28.95
CA HIS A 713 5.23 2.96 -27.53
C HIS A 713 5.97 4.10 -26.83
N VAL A 714 7.19 4.43 -27.30
CA VAL A 714 7.96 5.55 -26.76
C VAL A 714 7.24 6.88 -26.97
N LEU A 715 6.46 7.00 -28.06
CA LEU A 715 5.68 8.20 -28.38
C LEU A 715 4.46 8.44 -27.47
N THR A 716 4.13 7.50 -26.60
CA THR A 716 2.98 7.64 -25.71
C THR A 716 3.29 8.48 -24.47
N GLY A 717 4.56 8.74 -24.19
CA GLY A 717 5.05 9.50 -23.04
C GLY A 717 4.79 8.84 -21.67
N SER A 718 4.34 7.58 -21.67
CA SER A 718 3.95 6.83 -20.48
C SER A 718 5.08 6.87 -19.43
N ASP A 719 5.05 7.84 -18.53
CA ASP A 719 5.88 8.03 -17.34
C ASP A 719 7.41 7.80 -17.50
N ARG A 720 7.91 7.74 -18.74
CA ARG A 720 9.33 7.49 -19.05
C ARG A 720 10.14 8.78 -19.18
N ALA A 721 9.68 9.69 -20.03
CA ALA A 721 10.32 10.97 -20.28
C ALA A 721 9.30 11.99 -20.81
N PRO A 722 9.52 13.31 -20.63
CA PRO A 722 8.66 14.31 -21.23
C PRO A 722 8.64 14.15 -22.76
N LEU A 723 7.46 14.18 -23.35
CA LEU A 723 7.30 14.12 -24.79
C LEU A 723 7.77 15.44 -25.46
N PRO A 724 8.49 15.38 -26.58
CA PRO A 724 8.87 16.56 -27.31
C PRO A 724 7.65 17.21 -28.00
N ALA A 725 7.67 18.54 -28.15
CA ALA A 725 6.57 19.29 -28.73
C ALA A 725 6.22 18.86 -30.18
N ASN A 726 7.13 18.21 -30.90
CA ASN A 726 6.94 17.71 -32.26
C ASN A 726 6.67 16.19 -32.31
N VAL A 727 6.10 15.61 -31.26
CA VAL A 727 5.82 14.16 -31.18
C VAL A 727 4.98 13.64 -32.35
N VAL A 728 4.05 14.43 -32.87
CA VAL A 728 3.20 14.09 -34.04
C VAL A 728 4.05 13.94 -35.33
N GLU A 729 5.07 14.79 -35.52
CA GLU A 729 6.02 14.67 -36.62
C GLU A 729 6.85 13.37 -36.50
N LEU A 730 7.32 13.06 -35.29
CA LEU A 730 8.06 11.84 -34.99
C LEU A 730 7.21 10.59 -35.25
N ALA A 731 5.94 10.59 -34.85
CA ALA A 731 4.99 9.54 -35.15
C ALA A 731 4.81 9.34 -36.65
N SER A 732 4.62 10.42 -37.40
CA SER A 732 4.51 10.38 -38.85
C SER A 732 5.73 9.72 -39.50
N ILE A 733 6.92 9.99 -38.99
CA ILE A 733 8.17 9.35 -39.46
C ILE A 733 8.13 7.85 -39.17
N LEU A 734 7.82 7.43 -37.93
CA LEU A 734 7.76 6.01 -37.53
C LEU A 734 6.75 5.24 -38.41
N TYR A 735 5.53 5.76 -38.58
CA TYR A 735 4.53 5.11 -39.41
C TYR A 735 4.89 5.11 -40.90
N SER A 736 5.57 6.14 -41.42
CA SER A 736 6.08 6.16 -42.80
C SER A 736 7.17 5.09 -43.06
N HIS A 737 7.89 4.67 -42.01
CA HIS A 737 8.84 3.58 -42.03
C HIS A 737 8.25 2.22 -41.69
N GLY A 738 6.90 2.10 -41.52
CA GLY A 738 6.20 0.85 -41.30
C GLY A 738 6.17 0.40 -39.84
N ALA A 739 6.04 1.35 -38.91
CA ALA A 739 5.82 1.03 -37.50
C ALA A 739 4.50 0.29 -37.34
N ASP A 740 4.53 -0.78 -36.55
CA ASP A 740 3.40 -1.65 -36.23
C ASP A 740 2.66 -1.17 -34.98
N ALA A 741 1.54 -0.53 -35.16
CA ALA A 741 0.70 -0.05 -34.05
C ALA A 741 -0.09 -1.17 -33.34
N SER A 742 -0.19 -2.38 -33.96
CA SER A 742 -0.81 -3.53 -33.31
C SER A 742 0.12 -4.23 -32.33
N ALA A 743 1.37 -3.79 -32.26
CA ALA A 743 2.37 -4.38 -31.38
C ALA A 743 2.00 -4.21 -29.92
N LEU A 744 2.25 -5.25 -29.13
CA LEU A 744 2.09 -5.25 -27.68
C LEU A 744 3.45 -5.22 -27.00
N THR A 745 3.51 -4.64 -25.81
CA THR A 745 4.65 -4.79 -24.90
C THR A 745 4.71 -6.21 -24.32
N ALA A 746 5.72 -6.53 -23.55
CA ALA A 746 5.84 -7.83 -22.87
C ALA A 746 4.64 -8.10 -21.93
N ASP A 747 4.06 -7.06 -21.35
CA ASP A 747 2.88 -7.16 -20.47
C ASP A 747 1.55 -7.04 -21.22
N SER A 748 1.57 -7.24 -22.55
CA SER A 748 0.39 -7.18 -23.42
C SER A 748 -0.30 -5.82 -23.48
N THR A 749 0.41 -4.74 -23.20
CA THR A 749 -0.11 -3.36 -23.28
C THR A 749 0.04 -2.83 -24.70
N GLY A 750 -1.05 -2.35 -25.30
CA GLY A 750 -1.05 -1.82 -26.66
C GLY A 750 -0.79 -0.33 -26.73
N VAL A 751 -0.35 0.15 -27.90
CA VAL A 751 -0.08 1.58 -28.16
C VAL A 751 -1.30 2.45 -27.87
N LEU A 752 -2.49 2.00 -28.30
CA LEU A 752 -3.72 2.78 -28.10
C LEU A 752 -4.07 2.95 -26.62
N GLN A 753 -3.91 1.89 -25.82
CA GLN A 753 -4.12 1.95 -24.37
C GLN A 753 -3.18 2.95 -23.72
N LEU A 754 -1.89 2.92 -24.04
CA LEU A 754 -0.90 3.85 -23.51
C LEU A 754 -1.18 5.30 -23.95
N LEU A 755 -1.64 5.54 -25.18
CA LEU A 755 -2.02 6.87 -25.64
C LEU A 755 -3.22 7.44 -24.84
N LEU A 756 -4.22 6.62 -24.59
CA LEU A 756 -5.45 7.04 -23.90
C LEU A 756 -5.24 7.28 -22.40
N THR A 757 -4.24 6.64 -21.80
CA THR A 757 -3.89 6.80 -20.38
C THR A 757 -2.73 7.79 -20.16
N SER A 758 -2.15 8.37 -21.20
CA SER A 758 -1.04 9.31 -21.11
C SER A 758 -1.48 10.69 -20.63
N SER A 759 -1.07 11.09 -19.45
CA SER A 759 -1.30 12.43 -18.93
C SER A 759 -0.63 13.53 -19.76
N GLN A 760 0.47 13.22 -20.44
CA GLN A 760 1.26 14.18 -21.23
C GLN A 760 0.59 14.59 -22.53
N LEU A 761 -0.09 13.66 -23.20
CA LEU A 761 -0.75 13.94 -24.49
C LEU A 761 -1.89 14.94 -24.40
N LEU A 762 -2.49 15.08 -23.22
CA LEU A 762 -3.56 16.04 -22.98
C LEU A 762 -3.10 17.50 -23.11
N TRP A 763 -1.79 17.76 -22.97
CA TRP A 763 -1.21 19.10 -22.93
C TRP A 763 -0.37 19.43 -24.17
N ILE A 764 -0.25 18.50 -25.14
CA ILE A 764 0.50 18.69 -26.37
C ILE A 764 -0.47 19.04 -27.50
N GLU A 765 -0.19 20.14 -28.22
CA GLU A 765 -1.01 20.57 -29.40
C GLU A 765 -0.94 19.49 -30.48
N GLY A 766 -2.12 18.97 -30.87
CA GLY A 766 -2.24 17.87 -31.83
C GLY A 766 -1.92 16.49 -31.28
N GLY A 767 -1.74 16.34 -29.96
CA GLY A 767 -1.51 15.02 -29.33
C GLY A 767 -2.61 14.01 -29.67
N GLU A 768 -3.85 14.46 -29.83
CA GLU A 768 -4.97 13.64 -30.28
C GLU A 768 -4.80 13.03 -31.69
N ASP A 769 -3.99 13.60 -32.56
CA ASP A 769 -3.73 13.05 -33.90
C ASP A 769 -2.99 11.71 -33.84
N LEU A 770 -2.22 11.47 -32.76
CA LEU A 770 -1.53 10.18 -32.53
C LEU A 770 -2.50 9.01 -32.42
N ILE A 771 -3.70 9.23 -31.88
CA ILE A 771 -4.74 8.21 -31.79
C ILE A 771 -5.22 7.83 -33.19
N GLY A 772 -5.46 8.83 -34.06
CA GLY A 772 -5.80 8.58 -35.46
C GLY A 772 -4.70 7.79 -36.20
N MET A 773 -3.45 8.19 -36.00
CA MET A 773 -2.29 7.48 -36.60
C MET A 773 -2.16 6.06 -36.07
N ALA A 774 -2.40 5.82 -34.81
CA ALA A 774 -2.36 4.48 -34.20
C ALA A 774 -3.47 3.58 -34.80
N LEU A 775 -4.70 4.10 -34.91
CA LEU A 775 -5.82 3.37 -35.54
C LEU A 775 -5.54 3.06 -37.01
N ASP A 776 -5.06 4.04 -37.80
CA ASP A 776 -4.67 3.85 -39.19
C ASP A 776 -3.51 2.83 -39.33
N GLY A 777 -2.64 2.77 -38.35
CA GLY A 777 -1.54 1.82 -38.22
C GLY A 777 -1.95 0.42 -37.72
N GLY A 778 -3.23 0.20 -37.39
CA GLY A 778 -3.78 -1.11 -37.01
C GLY A 778 -3.79 -1.38 -35.50
N ALA A 779 -3.75 -0.37 -34.64
CA ALA A 779 -3.85 -0.55 -33.18
C ALA A 779 -5.13 -1.27 -32.80
N GLU A 780 -5.03 -2.20 -31.84
CA GLU A 780 -6.20 -2.93 -31.35
C GLU A 780 -7.13 -2.06 -30.52
N VAL A 781 -8.45 -2.25 -30.71
CA VAL A 781 -9.50 -1.57 -29.98
C VAL A 781 -10.11 -2.53 -28.97
N GLY A 782 -9.88 -2.29 -27.70
CA GLY A 782 -10.46 -3.06 -26.60
C GLY A 782 -11.85 -2.60 -26.18
N ALA A 783 -12.53 -3.35 -25.33
CA ALA A 783 -13.87 -3.03 -24.82
C ALA A 783 -13.91 -1.71 -24.04
N GLU A 784 -12.81 -1.37 -23.35
CA GLU A 784 -12.69 -0.17 -22.52
C GLU A 784 -12.18 1.06 -23.26
N THR A 785 -11.84 0.93 -24.56
CA THR A 785 -11.18 1.99 -25.32
C THR A 785 -11.97 3.30 -25.29
N MET A 786 -13.29 3.25 -25.51
CA MET A 786 -14.14 4.44 -25.55
C MET A 786 -14.35 5.01 -24.15
N TRP A 787 -14.45 4.17 -23.14
CA TRP A 787 -14.52 4.55 -21.75
C TRP A 787 -13.25 5.33 -21.33
N ASN A 788 -12.06 4.78 -21.58
CA ASN A 788 -10.79 5.41 -21.25
C ASN A 788 -10.60 6.75 -21.97
N ALA A 789 -11.09 6.85 -23.21
CA ALA A 789 -11.02 8.11 -23.96
C ALA A 789 -11.92 9.23 -23.40
N LEU A 790 -13.11 8.88 -22.87
CA LEU A 790 -14.10 9.87 -22.42
C LEU A 790 -14.01 10.19 -20.93
N VAL A 791 -13.69 9.21 -20.12
CA VAL A 791 -13.74 9.33 -18.68
C VAL A 791 -12.33 9.33 -18.09
N GLY A 792 -11.41 8.52 -18.67
CA GLY A 792 -10.03 8.41 -18.20
C GLY A 792 -9.91 7.80 -16.81
N GLU A 793 -8.70 7.67 -16.30
CA GLU A 793 -8.52 7.50 -14.86
C GLU A 793 -8.82 8.84 -14.16
N PRO A 794 -9.61 8.82 -13.09
CA PRO A 794 -10.06 10.04 -12.43
C PRO A 794 -8.91 10.73 -11.69
N HIS A 795 -8.41 11.79 -12.26
CA HIS A 795 -7.71 12.79 -11.49
C HIS A 795 -8.75 13.67 -10.79
N TRP A 796 -8.97 13.46 -9.51
CA TRP A 796 -10.02 14.08 -8.69
C TRP A 796 -10.07 15.61 -8.72
N PHE A 797 -9.02 16.28 -9.21
CA PHE A 797 -8.88 17.74 -9.16
C PHE A 797 -8.69 18.43 -10.52
N ASP A 798 -8.27 17.69 -11.55
CA ASP A 798 -8.05 18.28 -12.88
C ASP A 798 -9.21 17.93 -13.80
N GLY A 799 -10.13 18.87 -13.99
CA GLY A 799 -11.25 18.68 -14.90
C GLY A 799 -10.81 18.19 -16.28
N LEU A 800 -11.66 17.40 -16.95
CA LEU A 800 -11.40 16.91 -18.31
C LEU A 800 -10.99 18.07 -19.24
N SER A 801 -9.87 17.90 -19.89
CA SER A 801 -9.47 18.80 -20.95
C SER A 801 -10.35 18.57 -22.20
N ALA A 802 -10.48 19.61 -23.04
CA ALA A 802 -11.14 19.46 -24.34
C ALA A 802 -10.55 18.30 -25.19
N ASN A 803 -9.35 17.87 -24.91
CA ASN A 803 -8.62 16.83 -25.60
C ASN A 803 -9.22 15.42 -25.38
N HIS A 804 -9.79 15.10 -24.22
CA HIS A 804 -10.50 13.82 -24.01
C HIS A 804 -11.66 13.64 -25.00
N PHE A 805 -12.48 14.69 -25.18
CA PHE A 805 -13.59 14.64 -26.16
C PHE A 805 -13.08 14.57 -27.61
N ASN A 806 -11.94 15.20 -27.89
CA ASN A 806 -11.34 15.09 -29.21
C ASN A 806 -10.84 13.66 -29.47
N MET A 807 -10.18 13.03 -28.48
CA MET A 807 -9.76 11.63 -28.56
C MET A 807 -10.92 10.70 -28.83
N ALA A 808 -12.02 10.81 -28.05
CA ALA A 808 -13.23 10.03 -28.27
C ALA A 808 -13.87 10.27 -29.66
N ARG A 809 -13.87 11.50 -30.16
CA ARG A 809 -14.34 11.82 -31.51
C ARG A 809 -13.47 11.19 -32.62
N ILE A 810 -12.16 11.12 -32.42
CA ILE A 810 -11.25 10.48 -33.38
C ILE A 810 -11.48 8.97 -33.38
N LEU A 811 -11.63 8.36 -32.20
CA LEU A 811 -11.97 6.93 -32.09
C LEU A 811 -13.28 6.59 -32.83
N ALA A 812 -14.33 7.38 -32.59
CA ALA A 812 -15.61 7.19 -33.27
C ALA A 812 -15.52 7.37 -34.80
N ARG A 813 -14.76 8.38 -35.29
CA ARG A 813 -14.50 8.57 -36.73
C ARG A 813 -13.63 7.46 -37.32
N GLY A 814 -12.72 6.87 -36.54
CA GLY A 814 -11.91 5.71 -36.91
C GLY A 814 -12.68 4.38 -36.93
N GLY A 815 -14.00 4.42 -36.64
CA GLY A 815 -14.89 3.27 -36.73
C GLY A 815 -15.06 2.48 -35.44
N VAL A 816 -14.58 3.01 -34.33
CA VAL A 816 -14.86 2.42 -33.00
C VAL A 816 -16.36 2.56 -32.74
N GLU A 817 -16.99 1.45 -32.36
CA GLU A 817 -18.42 1.39 -32.08
C GLU A 817 -18.77 2.29 -30.90
N VAL A 818 -19.85 3.07 -31.03
CA VAL A 818 -20.41 3.92 -29.98
C VAL A 818 -21.87 3.57 -29.77
N ASP A 819 -22.33 3.67 -28.53
CA ASP A 819 -23.74 3.48 -28.20
C ASP A 819 -24.41 4.81 -27.78
N LEU A 820 -25.64 4.76 -27.28
CA LEU A 820 -26.44 5.95 -27.01
C LEU A 820 -25.76 6.93 -26.01
N PRO A 821 -25.27 6.52 -24.81
CA PRO A 821 -24.61 7.43 -23.90
C PRO A 821 -23.33 8.06 -24.47
N PHE A 822 -22.48 7.29 -25.13
CA PHE A 822 -21.27 7.81 -25.75
C PHE A 822 -21.56 8.74 -26.92
N THR A 823 -22.58 8.44 -27.74
CA THR A 823 -23.04 9.32 -28.81
C THR A 823 -23.58 10.64 -28.24
N ALA A 824 -24.26 10.60 -27.10
CA ALA A 824 -24.73 11.79 -26.39
C ALA A 824 -23.54 12.65 -25.88
N ALA A 825 -22.50 12.00 -25.33
CA ALA A 825 -21.27 12.69 -24.95
C ALA A 825 -20.54 13.31 -26.15
N LEU A 826 -20.55 12.68 -27.31
CA LEU A 826 -19.94 13.23 -28.53
C LEU A 826 -20.75 14.35 -29.15
N GLY A 827 -22.03 14.56 -28.78
CA GLY A 827 -22.91 15.63 -29.22
C GLY A 827 -23.48 15.40 -30.63
N ASP A 828 -23.42 14.17 -31.16
CA ASP A 828 -23.98 13.84 -32.48
C ASP A 828 -25.48 13.57 -32.40
N THR A 829 -26.28 14.65 -32.35
CA THR A 829 -27.74 14.53 -32.25
C THR A 829 -28.40 13.85 -33.46
N ALA A 830 -27.75 13.86 -34.62
CA ALA A 830 -28.25 13.14 -35.79
C ALA A 830 -28.07 11.60 -35.62
N ALA A 831 -26.94 11.16 -35.04
CA ALA A 831 -26.68 9.77 -34.75
C ALA A 831 -27.54 9.23 -33.59
N LEU A 832 -27.92 10.06 -32.62
CA LEU A 832 -28.78 9.64 -31.49
C LEU A 832 -30.11 9.03 -31.97
N ALA A 833 -30.67 9.55 -33.06
CA ALA A 833 -31.93 9.05 -33.63
C ALA A 833 -31.84 7.58 -34.13
N ALA A 834 -30.63 7.11 -34.47
CA ALA A 834 -30.42 5.75 -35.00
C ALA A 834 -30.57 4.67 -33.92
N PHE A 835 -30.59 5.02 -32.67
CA PHE A 835 -30.77 4.07 -31.54
C PHE A 835 -32.25 3.82 -31.18
N PHE A 836 -33.20 4.37 -31.96
CA PHE A 836 -34.63 4.21 -31.73
C PHE A 836 -35.30 3.58 -32.92
N ASP A 837 -36.27 2.74 -32.67
CA ASP A 837 -37.14 2.19 -33.72
C ASP A 837 -38.21 3.18 -34.16
N ALA A 838 -39.08 2.77 -35.09
CA ALA A 838 -40.15 3.63 -35.64
C ALA A 838 -41.24 3.98 -34.60
N GLU A 839 -41.37 3.20 -33.56
CA GLU A 839 -42.32 3.31 -32.45
C GLU A 839 -41.70 4.14 -31.30
N GLY A 840 -40.38 4.44 -31.33
CA GLY A 840 -39.66 5.25 -30.33
C GLY A 840 -39.06 4.45 -29.18
N ALA A 841 -38.99 3.11 -29.28
CA ALA A 841 -38.31 2.26 -28.31
C ALA A 841 -36.81 2.14 -28.63
N LEU A 842 -35.99 1.93 -27.61
CA LEU A 842 -34.53 1.79 -27.78
C LEU A 842 -34.20 0.44 -28.46
N LEU A 843 -33.25 0.50 -29.37
CA LEU A 843 -32.66 -0.66 -29.99
C LEU A 843 -31.54 -1.28 -29.12
N PRO A 844 -31.23 -2.60 -29.27
CA PRO A 844 -30.13 -3.23 -28.52
C PRO A 844 -28.78 -2.54 -28.72
N SER A 845 -28.56 -1.87 -29.84
CA SER A 845 -27.35 -1.09 -30.12
C SER A 845 -27.19 0.14 -29.20
N ALA A 846 -28.23 0.52 -28.45
CA ALA A 846 -28.19 1.65 -27.53
C ALA A 846 -27.32 1.39 -26.28
N ASN A 847 -27.01 0.12 -25.97
CA ASN A 847 -26.20 -0.30 -24.82
C ASN A 847 -25.26 -1.43 -25.23
N THR A 848 -24.17 -1.12 -25.89
CA THR A 848 -23.20 -2.12 -26.40
C THR A 848 -21.80 -1.95 -25.83
N GLN A 849 -21.50 -0.80 -25.20
CA GLN A 849 -20.17 -0.48 -24.73
C GLN A 849 -19.99 -0.81 -23.23
N PHE A 850 -18.79 -1.20 -22.88
CA PHE A 850 -18.43 -1.41 -21.48
C PHE A 850 -18.57 -0.13 -20.64
N ARG A 851 -19.13 -0.28 -19.43
CA ARG A 851 -19.18 0.72 -18.39
C ARG A 851 -19.10 0.03 -17.03
N PRO A 852 -18.29 0.53 -16.09
CA PRO A 852 -18.27 -0.03 -14.74
C PRO A 852 -19.64 0.15 -14.06
N LYS A 853 -20.02 -0.81 -13.25
CA LYS A 853 -21.20 -0.77 -12.37
C LYS A 853 -22.56 -0.55 -13.06
N MET A 854 -22.70 -0.95 -14.30
CA MET A 854 -24.02 -0.99 -14.93
C MET A 854 -24.86 -2.08 -14.24
N PRO A 855 -26.15 -1.79 -13.92
CA PRO A 855 -27.09 -2.81 -13.44
C PRO A 855 -27.23 -3.96 -14.45
N GLU A 856 -27.48 -5.19 -13.96
CA GLU A 856 -27.74 -6.34 -14.84
C GLU A 856 -28.97 -6.12 -15.72
N ASP A 857 -30.03 -5.48 -15.17
CA ASP A 857 -31.27 -5.17 -15.88
C ASP A 857 -31.38 -3.65 -16.15
N VAL A 858 -30.83 -3.19 -17.25
CA VAL A 858 -30.89 -1.78 -17.70
C VAL A 858 -32.21 -1.50 -18.41
N SER A 859 -33.02 -0.62 -17.83
CA SER A 859 -34.26 -0.14 -18.50
C SER A 859 -33.97 0.92 -19.55
N ASP A 860 -34.85 1.08 -20.54
CA ASP A 860 -34.77 2.16 -21.53
C ASP A 860 -34.71 3.54 -20.86
N GLN A 861 -35.46 3.74 -19.76
CA GLN A 861 -35.43 4.99 -19.01
C GLN A 861 -34.09 5.24 -18.35
N HIS A 862 -33.49 4.21 -17.72
CA HIS A 862 -32.15 4.33 -17.12
C HIS A 862 -31.12 4.73 -18.17
N LEU A 863 -31.18 4.13 -19.37
CA LEU A 863 -30.22 4.41 -20.44
C LEU A 863 -30.40 5.83 -21.01
N LEU A 864 -31.63 6.35 -21.10
CA LEU A 864 -31.90 7.76 -21.45
C LEU A 864 -31.34 8.73 -20.41
N ASP A 865 -31.54 8.43 -19.13
CA ASP A 865 -31.11 9.28 -18.01
C ASP A 865 -29.57 9.28 -17.93
N LEU A 866 -28.96 8.09 -18.13
CA LEU A 866 -27.51 7.96 -18.21
C LEU A 866 -26.94 8.75 -19.40
N SER A 867 -27.60 8.69 -20.56
CA SER A 867 -27.20 9.46 -21.75
C SER A 867 -27.28 10.98 -21.51
N LEU A 868 -28.26 11.43 -20.73
CA LEU A 868 -28.36 12.82 -20.28
C LEU A 868 -27.17 13.23 -19.42
N SER A 869 -26.77 12.36 -18.49
CA SER A 869 -25.61 12.59 -17.63
C SER A 869 -24.31 12.68 -18.44
N TYR A 870 -24.13 11.83 -19.46
CA TYR A 870 -23.00 11.85 -20.38
C TYR A 870 -22.99 13.14 -21.26
N ALA A 871 -24.15 13.57 -21.76
CA ALA A 871 -24.26 14.81 -22.53
C ALA A 871 -23.94 16.04 -21.68
N ALA A 872 -24.44 16.05 -20.43
CA ALA A 872 -24.20 17.11 -19.46
C ALA A 872 -22.72 17.24 -19.09
N TYR A 873 -22.09 16.09 -18.79
CA TYR A 873 -20.66 15.98 -18.50
C TYR A 873 -19.78 16.49 -19.66
N ALA A 874 -20.16 16.18 -20.88
CA ALA A 874 -19.42 16.57 -22.08
C ALA A 874 -19.70 18.00 -22.60
N GLY A 875 -20.62 18.72 -21.98
CA GLY A 875 -20.95 20.09 -22.38
C GLY A 875 -21.89 20.20 -23.60
N ASN A 876 -22.56 19.12 -24.02
CA ASN A 876 -23.35 19.07 -25.26
C ASN A 876 -24.79 19.50 -25.04
N VAL A 877 -25.06 20.80 -25.06
CA VAL A 877 -26.37 21.41 -24.81
C VAL A 877 -27.45 20.91 -25.78
N GLU A 878 -27.11 20.69 -27.04
CA GLU A 878 -28.07 20.20 -28.06
C GLU A 878 -28.50 18.76 -27.77
N ALA A 879 -27.56 17.90 -27.30
CA ALA A 879 -27.88 16.55 -26.89
C ALA A 879 -28.71 16.51 -25.57
N ILE A 880 -28.44 17.42 -24.64
CA ILE A 880 -29.25 17.60 -23.42
C ILE A 880 -30.70 17.88 -23.82
N ASP A 881 -30.94 18.88 -24.66
CA ASP A 881 -32.28 19.23 -25.14
C ASP A 881 -32.95 18.07 -25.85
N TRP A 882 -32.21 17.41 -26.75
CA TRP A 882 -32.71 16.29 -27.53
C TRP A 882 -33.17 15.12 -26.65
N LEU A 883 -32.43 14.79 -25.58
CA LEU A 883 -32.74 13.72 -24.64
C LEU A 883 -33.91 14.08 -23.71
N LEU A 884 -33.92 15.30 -23.15
CA LEU A 884 -35.01 15.79 -22.32
C LEU A 884 -36.35 15.83 -23.09
N ASP A 885 -36.36 16.23 -24.37
CA ASP A 885 -37.53 16.23 -25.23
C ASP A 885 -38.07 14.80 -25.51
N ARG A 886 -37.24 13.75 -25.23
CA ARG A 886 -37.60 12.33 -25.36
C ARG A 886 -37.86 11.64 -24.05
N GLY A 887 -37.90 12.39 -22.95
CA GLY A 887 -38.34 11.88 -21.67
C GLY A 887 -37.20 11.43 -20.74
N ALA A 888 -35.96 11.82 -21.01
CA ALA A 888 -34.91 11.66 -20.01
C ALA A 888 -35.30 12.44 -18.73
N ALA A 889 -35.17 11.82 -17.58
CA ALA A 889 -35.50 12.43 -16.30
C ALA A 889 -34.37 13.32 -15.81
N ILE A 890 -34.60 14.64 -15.74
CA ILE A 890 -33.58 15.65 -15.53
C ILE A 890 -32.87 15.51 -14.17
N ASP A 891 -33.59 15.05 -13.13
CA ASP A 891 -33.11 14.88 -11.76
C ASP A 891 -32.83 13.41 -11.41
N SER A 892 -32.81 12.52 -12.39
CA SER A 892 -32.42 11.14 -12.21
C SER A 892 -30.94 11.00 -11.87
N GLN A 893 -30.61 9.97 -11.09
CA GLN A 893 -29.23 9.67 -10.66
C GLN A 893 -28.84 8.24 -11.13
N PRO A 894 -28.61 8.07 -12.43
CA PRO A 894 -28.35 6.74 -13.01
C PRO A 894 -26.96 6.22 -12.68
N HIS A 895 -26.87 4.90 -12.43
CA HIS A 895 -25.59 4.17 -12.37
C HIS A 895 -24.98 3.97 -13.76
N GLY A 896 -23.70 3.60 -13.84
CA GLY A 896 -22.99 3.35 -15.12
C GLY A 896 -22.25 4.57 -15.66
N PHE A 897 -22.09 5.57 -14.84
CA PHE A 897 -21.13 6.63 -15.01
C PHE A 897 -20.02 6.48 -13.94
N PHE A 898 -18.90 7.16 -14.15
CA PHE A 898 -17.80 7.15 -13.22
C PHE A 898 -18.24 7.53 -11.80
N ASP A 899 -18.00 6.64 -10.85
CA ASP A 899 -18.35 6.76 -9.43
C ASP A 899 -17.11 6.56 -8.55
N GLY A 900 -15.95 7.02 -8.80
CA GLY A 900 -14.78 6.98 -7.91
C GLY A 900 -14.74 5.85 -6.89
N ASN A 901 -13.89 5.92 -5.88
CA ASN A 901 -13.85 4.95 -4.76
C ASN A 901 -15.08 4.99 -3.82
N ALA A 902 -16.03 5.87 -4.07
CA ALA A 902 -17.33 5.89 -3.37
C ALA A 902 -18.33 4.90 -3.97
N ALA A 903 -17.86 3.83 -4.45
CA ALA A 903 -18.44 2.76 -5.23
C ALA A 903 -19.70 2.09 -4.66
N GLN A 904 -20.15 2.44 -3.48
CA GLN A 904 -21.18 1.70 -2.76
C GLN A 904 -22.52 2.45 -2.58
N ARG A 905 -22.69 3.69 -3.08
CA ARG A 905 -23.76 4.54 -2.60
C ARG A 905 -24.73 5.13 -3.62
N GLY A 906 -24.76 4.71 -4.84
CA GLY A 906 -25.80 5.18 -5.77
C GLY A 906 -25.30 6.11 -6.89
N GLY A 907 -26.21 6.59 -7.71
CA GLY A 907 -25.93 7.38 -8.90
C GLY A 907 -25.73 8.88 -8.63
N VAL A 908 -25.31 9.59 -9.66
CA VAL A 908 -25.09 11.04 -9.63
C VAL A 908 -25.80 11.69 -10.81
N GLY A 909 -26.57 12.75 -10.55
CA GLY A 909 -27.42 13.39 -11.56
C GLY A 909 -26.66 14.24 -12.57
N ALA A 910 -27.33 14.55 -13.69
CA ALA A 910 -26.78 15.30 -14.81
C ALA A 910 -26.22 16.67 -14.41
N LEU A 911 -26.88 17.40 -13.48
CA LEU A 911 -26.41 18.70 -13.02
C LEU A 911 -25.07 18.59 -12.26
N HIS A 912 -24.92 17.60 -11.38
CA HIS A 912 -23.67 17.36 -10.67
C HIS A 912 -22.54 16.99 -11.64
N LYS A 913 -22.83 16.19 -12.67
CA LYS A 913 -21.84 15.81 -13.70
C LYS A 913 -21.39 17.02 -14.52
N ALA A 914 -22.30 17.92 -14.87
CA ALA A 914 -21.96 19.16 -15.55
C ALA A 914 -21.07 20.08 -14.69
N ILE A 915 -21.32 20.11 -13.36
CA ILE A 915 -20.50 20.87 -12.41
C ILE A 915 -19.12 20.22 -12.24
N TYR A 916 -19.07 18.92 -12.13
CA TYR A 916 -17.81 18.17 -12.02
C TYR A 916 -16.85 18.52 -13.17
N SER A 917 -17.36 18.55 -14.40
CA SER A 917 -16.58 18.86 -15.60
C SER A 917 -16.55 20.37 -15.96
N ASP A 918 -17.06 21.24 -15.08
CA ASP A 918 -17.14 22.71 -15.24
C ASP A 918 -17.80 23.17 -16.55
N GLN A 919 -18.84 22.46 -17.01
CA GLN A 919 -19.53 22.73 -18.26
C GLN A 919 -20.62 23.77 -18.06
N LEU A 920 -20.25 25.06 -18.01
CA LEU A 920 -21.14 26.18 -17.68
C LEU A 920 -22.39 26.26 -18.56
N ALA A 921 -22.28 25.96 -19.84
CA ALA A 921 -23.41 25.93 -20.76
C ALA A 921 -24.42 24.83 -20.42
N SER A 922 -23.94 23.63 -20.08
CA SER A 922 -24.80 22.54 -19.64
C SER A 922 -25.45 22.81 -18.30
N ILE A 923 -24.71 23.37 -17.30
CA ILE A 923 -25.24 23.78 -16.01
C ILE A 923 -26.41 24.75 -16.22
N ARG A 924 -26.17 25.82 -16.97
CA ARG A 924 -27.20 26.81 -17.28
C ARG A 924 -28.40 26.18 -17.97
N ARG A 925 -28.16 25.32 -18.98
CA ARG A 925 -29.24 24.68 -19.75
C ARG A 925 -30.08 23.74 -18.90
N LEU A 926 -29.46 22.91 -18.06
CA LEU A 926 -30.20 22.04 -17.16
C LEU A 926 -31.06 22.82 -16.18
N LEU A 927 -30.55 23.92 -15.61
CA LEU A 927 -31.32 24.80 -14.72
C LEU A 927 -32.46 25.50 -15.47
N GLU A 928 -32.26 26.00 -16.70
CA GLU A 928 -33.31 26.55 -17.56
C GLU A 928 -34.42 25.55 -17.91
N ARG A 929 -34.04 24.25 -18.00
CA ARG A 929 -34.96 23.14 -18.25
C ARG A 929 -35.60 22.60 -16.96
N GLY A 930 -35.27 23.15 -15.79
CA GLY A 930 -35.93 22.90 -14.52
C GLY A 930 -35.26 21.82 -13.67
N ALA A 931 -33.96 21.62 -13.84
CA ALA A 931 -33.19 20.78 -12.91
C ALA A 931 -33.28 21.34 -11.49
N ASP A 932 -33.43 20.43 -10.53
CA ASP A 932 -33.46 20.78 -9.11
C ASP A 932 -32.08 21.20 -8.61
N ILE A 933 -31.91 22.49 -8.38
CA ILE A 933 -30.65 23.09 -7.90
C ILE A 933 -30.29 22.61 -6.47
N ALA A 934 -31.23 22.04 -5.74
CA ALA A 934 -31.07 21.52 -4.40
C ALA A 934 -31.01 19.98 -4.36
N LEU A 935 -30.99 19.30 -5.51
CA LEU A 935 -30.92 17.86 -5.61
C LEU A 935 -29.67 17.35 -4.88
N VAL A 936 -29.85 16.49 -3.90
CA VAL A 936 -28.77 15.85 -3.17
C VAL A 936 -28.37 14.57 -3.92
N ASP A 937 -27.09 14.40 -4.22
CA ASP A 937 -26.59 13.19 -4.88
C ASP A 937 -26.60 11.99 -3.92
N GLU A 938 -26.81 10.79 -4.45
CA GLU A 938 -26.87 9.57 -3.64
C GLU A 938 -25.49 9.10 -3.14
N ASN A 939 -24.42 9.60 -3.73
CA ASN A 939 -23.06 9.17 -3.46
C ASN A 939 -22.45 9.87 -2.24
N PHE A 940 -22.50 11.23 -2.25
CA PHE A 940 -21.90 12.05 -1.20
C PHE A 940 -22.94 12.75 -0.33
N ASN A 941 -24.21 12.52 -0.59
CA ASN A 941 -25.34 13.20 0.05
C ASN A 941 -25.21 14.73 0.01
N SER A 942 -24.83 15.29 -1.15
CA SER A 942 -24.42 16.68 -1.31
C SER A 942 -25.14 17.39 -2.44
N PRO A 943 -25.56 18.65 -2.29
CA PRO A 943 -26.21 19.42 -3.35
C PRO A 943 -25.21 19.97 -4.37
N PRO A 944 -25.66 20.37 -5.58
CA PRO A 944 -24.82 20.90 -6.66
C PRO A 944 -23.87 22.03 -6.25
N ILE A 945 -24.33 22.94 -5.40
CA ILE A 945 -23.49 24.06 -4.94
C ILE A 945 -22.30 23.61 -4.10
N PHE A 946 -22.47 22.54 -3.33
CA PHE A 946 -21.39 21.92 -2.56
C PHE A 946 -20.31 21.34 -3.49
N TRP A 947 -20.73 20.63 -4.55
CA TRP A 947 -19.80 20.13 -5.56
C TRP A 947 -19.01 21.26 -6.22
N ALA A 948 -19.68 22.38 -6.60
CA ALA A 948 -19.02 23.53 -7.19
C ALA A 948 -17.95 24.13 -6.26
N ASN A 949 -18.24 24.18 -4.94
CA ASN A 949 -17.30 24.71 -3.94
C ASN A 949 -16.11 23.78 -3.72
N ILE A 950 -16.35 22.50 -3.43
CA ILE A 950 -15.27 21.55 -3.08
C ILE A 950 -14.32 21.30 -4.26
N LEU A 951 -14.86 21.33 -5.49
CA LEU A 951 -14.07 21.19 -6.70
C LEU A 951 -13.45 22.51 -7.18
N GLY A 952 -13.64 23.62 -6.46
CA GLY A 952 -13.13 24.93 -6.84
C GLY A 952 -13.71 25.51 -8.15
N ARG A 953 -14.90 25.05 -8.60
CA ARG A 953 -15.52 25.43 -9.89
C ARG A 953 -16.18 26.82 -9.80
N LYS A 954 -15.37 27.85 -9.80
CA LYS A 954 -15.85 29.26 -9.66
C LYS A 954 -16.87 29.66 -10.71
N GLY A 955 -16.74 29.16 -11.95
CA GLY A 955 -17.70 29.43 -13.04
C GLY A 955 -19.05 28.76 -12.76
N ALA A 956 -19.06 27.49 -12.38
CA ALA A 956 -20.26 26.78 -12.00
C ALA A 956 -20.95 27.42 -10.79
N LEU A 957 -20.19 27.81 -9.78
CA LEU A 957 -20.70 28.50 -8.59
C LEU A 957 -21.42 29.80 -8.97
N ALA A 958 -20.86 30.62 -9.85
CA ALA A 958 -21.48 31.84 -10.31
C ALA A 958 -22.81 31.60 -11.05
N VAL A 959 -22.89 30.55 -11.89
CA VAL A 959 -24.13 30.17 -12.58
C VAL A 959 -25.18 29.69 -11.58
N LEU A 960 -24.81 28.83 -10.60
CA LEU A 960 -25.73 28.37 -9.57
C LEU A 960 -26.30 29.55 -8.75
N GLN A 961 -25.45 30.48 -8.31
CA GLN A 961 -25.85 31.68 -7.59
C GLN A 961 -26.80 32.57 -8.39
N GLU A 962 -26.61 32.73 -9.71
CA GLU A 962 -27.52 33.48 -10.59
C GLU A 962 -28.93 32.86 -10.56
N PHE A 963 -29.06 31.54 -10.60
CA PHE A 963 -30.37 30.85 -10.59
C PHE A 963 -30.99 30.78 -9.21
N MET A 964 -30.21 30.82 -8.14
CA MET A 964 -30.71 30.87 -6.75
C MET A 964 -31.31 32.24 -6.43
N GLY A 965 -30.98 33.29 -7.20
CA GLY A 965 -31.46 34.67 -7.03
C GLY A 965 -30.68 35.43 -5.95
N GLU A 966 -30.66 36.78 -6.04
CA GLU A 966 -30.19 37.60 -4.93
C GLU A 966 -31.18 37.44 -3.76
N PRO A 967 -30.71 37.30 -2.50
CA PRO A 967 -31.59 37.31 -1.33
C PRO A 967 -32.40 38.62 -1.34
N GLU A 968 -33.74 38.57 -1.32
CA GLU A 968 -34.62 39.74 -1.32
C GLU A 968 -34.40 40.56 -0.04
N GLY A 969 -33.61 41.61 -0.14
CA GLY A 969 -33.49 42.67 0.86
C GLY A 969 -32.39 42.47 1.93
N PRO A 970 -32.07 43.52 2.69
CA PRO A 970 -31.15 43.35 3.84
C PRO A 970 -31.83 42.47 4.88
N ALA A 971 -31.14 41.41 5.33
CA ALA A 971 -31.58 40.51 6.38
C ALA A 971 -32.05 41.31 7.59
N GLU A 972 -33.32 41.10 8.05
CA GLU A 972 -33.77 41.60 9.35
C GLU A 972 -32.95 40.90 10.44
N GLU A 973 -32.57 41.60 11.50
CA GLU A 973 -31.88 41.10 12.66
C GLU A 973 -32.60 39.83 13.19
N GLY A 974 -32.12 38.64 12.84
CA GLY A 974 -32.69 37.35 13.25
C GLY A 974 -32.97 36.37 12.09
N ASP A 975 -32.81 36.75 10.84
CA ASP A 975 -32.89 35.80 9.71
C ASP A 975 -31.54 35.07 9.52
N GLU A 976 -31.58 33.75 9.55
CA GLU A 976 -30.40 32.93 9.16
C GLU A 976 -30.00 33.24 7.71
N PRO A 977 -28.68 33.29 7.40
CA PRO A 977 -28.22 33.47 6.02
C PRO A 977 -28.85 32.40 5.11
N TYR A 978 -29.21 32.78 3.90
CA TYR A 978 -29.91 31.93 2.92
C TYR A 978 -29.19 30.59 2.70
N MET A 979 -27.88 30.61 2.69
CA MET A 979 -27.06 29.40 2.58
C MET A 979 -27.16 28.50 3.83
N ALA A 980 -27.07 29.07 5.02
CA ALA A 980 -27.25 28.34 6.26
C ALA A 980 -28.66 27.72 6.34
N LYS A 981 -29.68 28.45 5.88
CA LYS A 981 -31.06 27.95 5.86
C LYS A 981 -31.25 26.81 4.87
N MET A 982 -30.66 26.87 3.66
CA MET A 982 -30.68 25.76 2.72
C MET A 982 -29.96 24.53 3.26
N LEU A 983 -28.80 24.71 3.89
CA LEU A 983 -28.01 23.63 4.42
C LEU A 983 -28.71 22.94 5.62
N THR A 984 -29.46 23.69 6.45
CA THR A 984 -30.22 23.16 7.60
C THR A 984 -31.57 22.57 7.22
N GLU A 985 -32.23 23.05 6.15
CA GLU A 985 -33.54 22.54 5.70
C GLU A 985 -33.43 21.21 4.91
N VAL A 986 -32.30 20.92 4.28
CA VAL A 986 -32.08 19.69 3.47
C VAL A 986 -31.68 18.46 4.31
N GLY A 987 -31.57 18.61 5.63
CA GLY A 987 -31.53 17.45 6.52
C GLY A 987 -30.22 16.73 6.65
N GLY A 988 -29.25 17.38 7.23
CA GLY A 988 -28.06 16.77 7.78
C GLY A 988 -26.88 16.76 6.83
N PHE A 989 -25.80 17.37 7.27
CA PHE A 989 -24.51 17.26 6.61
C PHE A 989 -23.99 15.84 6.76
N PRO A 990 -23.41 15.23 5.74
CA PRO A 990 -22.57 14.06 5.96
C PRO A 990 -21.40 14.47 6.86
N GLN A 991 -21.05 13.62 7.77
CA GLN A 991 -19.88 13.81 8.64
C GLN A 991 -18.64 14.06 7.77
N GLY A 992 -17.87 15.09 8.09
CA GLY A 992 -16.54 15.30 7.49
C GLY A 992 -16.42 16.45 6.50
N ILE A 993 -17.37 17.41 6.42
CA ILE A 993 -17.24 18.54 5.50
C ILE A 993 -16.74 19.80 6.21
N GLU A 994 -15.50 20.14 5.96
CA GLU A 994 -14.88 21.42 6.32
C GLU A 994 -14.82 22.32 5.08
N GLY A 995 -15.55 23.43 5.08
CA GLY A 995 -15.40 24.45 4.04
C GLY A 995 -16.05 25.77 4.43
N PRO A 996 -15.33 26.91 4.36
CA PRO A 996 -15.93 28.20 4.59
C PRO A 996 -16.79 28.64 3.40
N ALA A 997 -17.98 29.17 3.67
CA ALA A 997 -18.83 29.84 2.68
C ALA A 997 -18.70 31.36 2.84
N VAL A 998 -18.68 32.09 1.73
CA VAL A 998 -18.62 33.57 1.73
C VAL A 998 -19.91 34.11 1.13
N ASP A 999 -20.58 35.02 1.85
CA ASP A 999 -21.77 35.67 1.32
C ASP A 999 -21.48 36.79 0.28
N ALA A 1000 -22.51 37.32 -0.34
CA ALA A 1000 -22.38 38.39 -1.31
C ALA A 1000 -21.80 39.71 -0.73
N GLY A 1001 -21.77 39.86 0.59
CA GLY A 1001 -21.12 40.95 1.31
C GLY A 1001 -19.66 40.69 1.68
N GLY A 1002 -19.14 39.48 1.41
CA GLY A 1002 -17.77 39.11 1.72
C GLY A 1002 -17.60 38.57 3.17
N LEU A 1003 -18.68 38.27 3.88
CA LEU A 1003 -18.63 37.63 5.18
C LEU A 1003 -18.32 36.14 5.04
N LEU A 1004 -17.33 35.68 5.77
CA LEU A 1004 -16.93 34.27 5.82
C LEU A 1004 -17.78 33.54 6.86
N TYR A 1005 -18.47 32.51 6.46
CA TYR A 1005 -19.21 31.60 7.34
C TYR A 1005 -18.39 30.34 7.49
N ALA A 1006 -17.85 30.10 8.68
CA ALA A 1006 -17.22 28.85 9.02
C ALA A 1006 -18.24 27.95 9.75
N VAL A 1007 -18.49 26.77 9.23
CA VAL A 1007 -19.33 25.77 9.90
C VAL A 1007 -18.51 25.16 11.02
N ASN A 1008 -18.93 25.38 12.26
CA ASN A 1008 -18.30 24.72 13.40
C ASN A 1008 -19.07 23.42 13.66
N PHE A 1009 -18.41 22.30 13.37
CA PHE A 1009 -18.95 20.96 13.60
C PHE A 1009 -18.94 20.56 15.08
N GLU A 1010 -18.19 21.27 15.94
CA GLU A 1010 -18.16 20.99 17.39
C GLU A 1010 -19.44 21.36 18.15
N LYS A 1011 -20.31 22.14 17.55
CA LYS A 1011 -21.63 22.45 18.13
C LYS A 1011 -22.67 22.33 17.06
N GLN A 1012 -23.38 21.21 17.02
CA GLN A 1012 -24.46 20.95 16.06
C GLN A 1012 -25.23 22.22 15.70
N GLY A 1013 -25.03 22.69 14.47
CA GLY A 1013 -25.80 23.79 13.89
C GLY A 1013 -25.31 25.21 14.19
N THR A 1014 -24.12 25.44 14.74
CA THR A 1014 -23.60 26.82 14.87
C THR A 1014 -22.71 27.21 13.69
N VAL A 1015 -23.10 28.26 13.00
CA VAL A 1015 -22.29 28.92 11.97
C VAL A 1015 -21.59 30.10 12.60
N GLY A 1016 -20.25 30.10 12.64
CA GLY A 1016 -19.44 31.25 13.01
C GLY A 1016 -19.37 32.23 11.84
N VAL A 1017 -19.54 33.52 12.08
CA VAL A 1017 -19.38 34.58 11.06
C VAL A 1017 -18.13 35.34 11.39
N VAL A 1018 -17.20 35.45 10.44
CA VAL A 1018 -15.99 36.26 10.57
C VAL A 1018 -16.07 37.39 9.55
N ASP A 1019 -15.93 38.61 9.96
CA ASP A 1019 -15.90 39.77 9.07
C ASP A 1019 -14.47 39.99 8.49
N ALA A 1020 -14.36 40.92 7.58
CA ALA A 1020 -13.11 41.19 6.87
C ALA A 1020 -11.96 41.69 7.76
N ASP A 1021 -12.22 41.93 9.05
CA ASP A 1021 -11.24 42.41 10.04
C ASP A 1021 -10.83 41.29 11.03
N GLY A 1022 -11.34 40.05 10.88
CA GLY A 1022 -11.01 38.83 11.65
C GLY A 1022 -11.78 38.77 12.95
#